data_0791e0f474be893e713b3055d61eda70
#
_entry.id   0791e0f474be893e713b3055d61eda70
#
_cell.length_a   1.000
_cell.length_b   1.000
_cell.length_c   1.000
_cell.angle_alpha   90.00
_cell.angle_beta   90.00
_cell.angle_gamma   90.00
#
_symmetry.space_group_name_H-M   'P 1'
#
loop_
_entity.id
_entity.type
_entity.pdbx_description
1 polymer ?
#
loop_
_entity_poly.entity_id
_entity_poly.type
_entity_poly.pdbx_seq_one_letter_code
_entity_poly.pdbx_strand_id
1 'polypeptide(L)'
;MERFEDLKRALEKGNDGYSPVPFWFWNDRIERKEITRQLEMMREKGITSVIIHPRAGLLIPYLSDQWWELFRFGVKEAKRLGMKVWIYDELHFPSGFAGGMITERNPRAQAKHLAMLHKRIRGGRKISIRVPEGEVVAAIAIPHPSIRKDIDTAKEITGLISDNVLKWEVPEGEIDIFVFLQRFTNYPTIKGYYVDLLDPSVTELFIELVHNQYEKHVGDEFGDTIIGFFTDEPGFYNSYRHSCTIPWTDGFREYFERKKGYDIALYLPGIWTRWGGVSTRVRQDYYDVLTQRYVESFFQPLSNWCEKRGLLLTGHLNEEENFESFVGKEGHFFRPMRYFHVPGVDNIANRNEQHVSKLASSASHIFGRRFALEETFGAFGFGLTIEQMKWVTDMELALGINLINLHAYFYSDREERAYDAPPPISHQNVWWEYIDEYISHTKRLASALSCGSRPCELAVYYPIWSVWEMADPIGIGGDSVKKMTASFKRVTQILLENHVEFDYIDDDAIISSTIDGGRMRPIEDGPSYSTVLLPFVSSIPLQTMRKLRDFVRDGGRLIALGQIPSSSVGINGMEEDGEIRKIAEEIWTERGVGLKKGRSESLYGKGVAIFLPEGSSLLPDILERYLDRNMKVMGDPEARASLRSMERRLGDSIAFFLSNLSPDPVRFSLSLKDVYGKRPELIREGGGMEAAMQYSVEDGRISLPISLEGYESIFVIVREDGPDLLPYVSQSRGIDAISSIEVGEGKEQFVRAEVSKGGTNAYIRIATKDGDYEGELKIPKMPSPILLSLDWRIRIGEEWKEIGRLREWREIGLSNYSGKVRYELDFFIGRQYEGYILDLDLGTVRDIAEVWINGERVGKRLWRPYLFKDISGLLRFGERNSLIVDVTNTLANRYGQYQQSGLIGPVRIVPRKEVDIPLKAVGI
;
A
#
# COMPACT_ATOMS: atom_id res chain seq x y z
N MET A 1 -2.63 17.54 -21.45
CA MET A 1 -1.70 17.26 -20.34
C MET A 1 -2.04 18.19 -19.20
N GLU A 2 -2.25 17.67 -17.98
CA GLU A 2 -2.49 18.51 -16.80
C GLU A 2 -1.29 19.42 -16.51
N ARG A 3 -1.55 20.58 -15.89
CA ARG A 3 -0.55 21.62 -15.63
C ARG A 3 -0.42 21.91 -14.13
N PHE A 4 0.51 22.75 -13.77
CA PHE A 4 0.74 23.19 -12.40
C PHE A 4 -0.53 23.72 -11.72
N GLU A 5 -1.38 24.47 -12.43
CA GLU A 5 -2.65 25.00 -11.88
C GLU A 5 -3.64 23.90 -11.46
N ASP A 6 -3.59 22.72 -12.10
CA ASP A 6 -4.40 21.56 -11.70
C ASP A 6 -3.87 20.96 -10.40
N LEU A 7 -2.55 20.82 -10.27
CA LEU A 7 -1.89 20.39 -9.03
C LEU A 7 -2.18 21.36 -7.87
N LYS A 8 -2.04 22.67 -8.12
CA LYS A 8 -2.33 23.71 -7.12
C LYS A 8 -3.77 23.65 -6.64
N ARG A 9 -4.72 23.55 -7.55
CA ARG A 9 -6.15 23.38 -7.22
C ARG A 9 -6.39 22.10 -6.40
N ALA A 10 -5.72 21.01 -6.75
CA ALA A 10 -5.79 19.76 -6.01
C ALA A 10 -5.27 19.91 -4.57
N LEU A 11 -4.14 20.59 -4.38
CA LEU A 11 -3.57 20.86 -3.05
C LEU A 11 -4.43 21.82 -2.21
N GLU A 12 -5.11 22.78 -2.83
CA GLU A 12 -5.98 23.75 -2.12
C GLU A 12 -7.32 23.12 -1.70
N LYS A 13 -7.98 22.40 -2.62
CA LYS A 13 -9.38 21.96 -2.45
C LYS A 13 -9.57 20.44 -2.46
N GLY A 14 -8.69 19.71 -3.10
CA GLY A 14 -8.89 18.31 -3.44
C GLY A 14 -10.00 18.13 -4.47
N ASN A 15 -10.19 16.87 -4.87
CA ASN A 15 -11.28 16.43 -5.72
C ASN A 15 -12.07 15.34 -4.96
N ASP A 16 -13.39 15.47 -4.94
CA ASP A 16 -14.29 14.59 -4.19
C ASP A 16 -14.17 13.11 -4.59
N GLY A 17 -13.74 12.81 -5.83
CA GLY A 17 -13.47 11.45 -6.29
C GLY A 17 -12.26 10.77 -5.62
N TYR A 18 -11.45 11.50 -4.86
CA TYR A 18 -10.32 10.99 -4.08
C TYR A 18 -10.53 11.10 -2.57
N SER A 19 -11.76 11.40 -2.13
CA SER A 19 -12.12 11.32 -0.70
C SER A 19 -11.98 9.88 -0.23
N PRO A 20 -11.46 9.61 0.97
CA PRO A 20 -11.53 8.28 1.56
C PRO A 20 -12.93 7.71 1.53
N VAL A 21 -13.04 6.41 1.27
CA VAL A 21 -14.30 5.69 1.10
C VAL A 21 -14.46 4.69 2.23
N PRO A 22 -15.27 4.93 3.26
CA PRO A 22 -15.45 3.96 4.33
C PRO A 22 -16.29 2.77 3.90
N PHE A 23 -15.96 1.58 4.37
CA PHE A 23 -16.97 0.56 4.59
C PHE A 23 -18.00 1.12 5.59
N TRP A 24 -19.25 1.17 5.20
CA TRP A 24 -20.34 1.52 6.09
C TRP A 24 -21.03 0.24 6.54
N PHE A 25 -20.59 -0.29 7.67
CA PHE A 25 -21.07 -1.56 8.23
C PHE A 25 -22.53 -1.46 8.68
N TRP A 26 -23.45 -2.02 7.91
CA TRP A 26 -24.81 -2.24 8.33
C TRP A 26 -24.86 -3.50 9.21
N ASN A 27 -24.64 -3.30 10.50
CA ASN A 27 -24.40 -4.37 11.48
C ASN A 27 -25.39 -4.39 12.64
N ASP A 28 -26.56 -3.77 12.53
CA ASP A 28 -27.62 -3.76 13.55
C ASP A 28 -29.01 -3.70 12.88
N ARG A 29 -30.05 -3.30 13.62
CA ARG A 29 -31.34 -2.91 13.08
C ARG A 29 -31.22 -1.59 12.34
N ILE A 30 -31.36 -1.62 11.04
CA ILE A 30 -31.22 -0.45 10.19
C ILE A 30 -32.54 0.35 10.19
N GLU A 31 -32.43 1.66 10.42
CA GLU A 31 -33.55 2.59 10.50
C GLU A 31 -33.33 3.81 9.59
N ARG A 32 -34.37 4.28 8.90
CA ARG A 32 -34.30 5.42 7.97
C ARG A 32 -33.70 6.68 8.61
N LYS A 33 -34.15 7.01 9.84
CA LYS A 33 -33.65 8.18 10.57
C LYS A 33 -32.16 8.10 10.83
N GLU A 34 -31.68 6.92 11.17
CA GLU A 34 -30.25 6.71 11.45
C GLU A 34 -29.41 6.70 10.18
N ILE A 35 -29.93 6.14 9.07
CA ILE A 35 -29.32 6.25 7.73
C ILE A 35 -29.08 7.74 7.39
N THR A 36 -30.14 8.57 7.47
CA THR A 36 -30.03 10.01 7.18
C THR A 36 -28.99 10.67 8.09
N ARG A 37 -29.05 10.43 9.41
CA ARG A 37 -28.14 11.03 10.38
C ARG A 37 -26.68 10.66 10.11
N GLN A 38 -26.38 9.39 9.86
CA GLN A 38 -25.01 8.94 9.63
C GLN A 38 -24.45 9.45 8.29
N LEU A 39 -25.23 9.48 7.22
CA LEU A 39 -24.80 10.07 5.94
C LEU A 39 -24.54 11.58 6.06
N GLU A 40 -25.40 12.31 6.78
CA GLU A 40 -25.18 13.73 7.05
C GLU A 40 -23.89 13.96 7.84
N MET A 41 -23.62 13.16 8.89
CA MET A 41 -22.39 13.24 9.66
C MET A 41 -21.14 12.91 8.82
N MET A 42 -21.20 11.90 7.97
CA MET A 42 -20.10 11.58 7.05
C MET A 42 -19.88 12.71 6.04
N ARG A 43 -20.95 13.25 5.46
CA ARG A 43 -20.87 14.36 4.50
C ARG A 43 -20.32 15.64 5.13
N GLU A 44 -20.72 15.97 6.36
CA GLU A 44 -20.19 17.08 7.14
C GLU A 44 -18.68 16.97 7.34
N LYS A 45 -18.16 15.75 7.56
CA LYS A 45 -16.73 15.48 7.68
C LYS A 45 -15.97 15.40 6.35
N GLY A 46 -16.65 15.64 5.23
CA GLY A 46 -16.03 15.69 3.89
C GLY A 46 -15.95 14.35 3.18
N ILE A 47 -16.53 13.28 3.72
CA ILE A 47 -16.68 11.98 3.05
C ILE A 47 -17.72 12.12 1.95
N THR A 48 -17.35 11.73 0.73
CA THR A 48 -18.18 11.94 -0.48
C THR A 48 -18.66 10.65 -1.13
N SER A 49 -18.20 9.50 -0.65
CA SER A 49 -18.72 8.20 -1.06
C SER A 49 -18.60 7.17 0.07
N VAL A 50 -19.46 6.13 0.01
CA VAL A 50 -19.51 5.06 1.00
C VAL A 50 -19.68 3.70 0.31
N ILE A 51 -19.20 2.64 0.96
CA ILE A 51 -19.49 1.26 0.56
C ILE A 51 -20.54 0.74 1.53
N ILE A 52 -21.79 0.53 1.08
CA ILE A 52 -22.83 -0.07 1.93
C ILE A 52 -22.50 -1.55 2.09
N HIS A 53 -22.08 -1.92 3.28
CA HIS A 53 -21.56 -3.24 3.61
C HIS A 53 -22.47 -3.96 4.62
N PRO A 54 -23.28 -4.95 4.18
CA PRO A 54 -24.03 -5.80 5.12
C PRO A 54 -23.04 -6.68 5.90
N ARG A 55 -22.98 -6.47 7.21
CA ARG A 55 -21.96 -7.06 8.08
C ARG A 55 -22.60 -7.98 9.13
N ALA A 56 -21.78 -8.82 9.76
CA ALA A 56 -22.20 -9.64 10.89
C ALA A 56 -22.89 -8.79 11.97
N GLY A 57 -24.01 -9.26 12.51
CA GLY A 57 -24.87 -8.51 13.43
C GLY A 57 -26.00 -7.73 12.77
N LEU A 58 -26.13 -7.77 11.42
CA LEU A 58 -27.29 -7.24 10.71
C LEU A 58 -28.58 -7.96 11.15
N LEU A 59 -29.59 -7.19 11.60
CA LEU A 59 -30.83 -7.73 12.14
C LEU A 59 -31.99 -7.73 11.13
N ILE A 60 -31.76 -7.32 9.89
CA ILE A 60 -32.73 -7.43 8.80
C ILE A 60 -32.24 -8.52 7.83
N PRO A 61 -33.15 -9.35 7.25
CA PRO A 61 -32.72 -10.36 6.31
C PRO A 61 -32.11 -9.74 5.04
N TYR A 62 -30.90 -10.17 4.69
CA TYR A 62 -30.21 -9.70 3.49
C TYR A 62 -31.02 -10.00 2.23
N LEU A 63 -31.08 -9.04 1.29
CA LEU A 63 -31.83 -9.06 0.03
C LEU A 63 -33.37 -9.27 0.17
N SER A 64 -33.95 -9.09 1.38
CA SER A 64 -35.42 -9.10 1.60
C SER A 64 -36.07 -7.80 1.14
N ASP A 65 -37.41 -7.77 1.11
CA ASP A 65 -38.15 -6.54 0.80
C ASP A 65 -37.78 -5.39 1.75
N GLN A 66 -37.56 -5.67 3.03
CA GLN A 66 -37.10 -4.68 4.01
C GLN A 66 -35.69 -4.18 3.70
N TRP A 67 -34.78 -5.07 3.26
CA TRP A 67 -33.47 -4.70 2.77
C TRP A 67 -33.55 -3.71 1.61
N TRP A 68 -34.36 -4.05 0.59
CA TRP A 68 -34.51 -3.22 -0.60
C TRP A 68 -35.13 -1.85 -0.30
N GLU A 69 -36.10 -1.80 0.61
CA GLU A 69 -36.69 -0.54 1.06
C GLU A 69 -35.63 0.39 1.68
N LEU A 70 -34.83 -0.15 2.59
CA LEU A 70 -33.81 0.63 3.30
C LEU A 70 -32.62 0.96 2.42
N PHE A 71 -32.20 0.04 1.57
CA PHE A 71 -31.09 0.27 0.63
C PHE A 71 -31.45 1.39 -0.36
N ARG A 72 -32.62 1.33 -1.00
CA ARG A 72 -33.10 2.42 -1.86
C ARG A 72 -33.19 3.75 -1.12
N PHE A 73 -33.66 3.73 0.13
CA PHE A 73 -33.69 4.93 0.94
C PHE A 73 -32.28 5.49 1.17
N GLY A 74 -31.31 4.64 1.52
CA GLY A 74 -29.91 5.03 1.70
C GLY A 74 -29.29 5.65 0.43
N VAL A 75 -29.52 5.01 -0.73
CA VAL A 75 -29.07 5.55 -2.03
C VAL A 75 -29.70 6.93 -2.33
N LYS A 76 -31.00 7.10 -2.09
CA LYS A 76 -31.68 8.40 -2.28
C LYS A 76 -31.15 9.48 -1.34
N GLU A 77 -30.86 9.15 -0.09
CA GLU A 77 -30.26 10.08 0.86
C GLU A 77 -28.81 10.44 0.46
N ALA A 78 -28.02 9.46 0.02
CA ALA A 78 -26.69 9.71 -0.52
C ALA A 78 -26.76 10.66 -1.73
N LYS A 79 -27.69 10.42 -2.67
CA LYS A 79 -27.94 11.31 -3.83
C LYS A 79 -28.33 12.72 -3.39
N ARG A 80 -29.23 12.86 -2.41
CA ARG A 80 -29.64 14.16 -1.83
C ARG A 80 -28.43 14.95 -1.30
N LEU A 81 -27.47 14.23 -0.72
CA LEU A 81 -26.25 14.83 -0.14
C LEU A 81 -25.09 14.99 -1.17
N GLY A 82 -25.31 14.60 -2.43
CA GLY A 82 -24.28 14.60 -3.46
C GLY A 82 -23.16 13.58 -3.23
N MET A 83 -23.46 12.50 -2.51
CA MET A 83 -22.54 11.40 -2.23
C MET A 83 -22.70 10.25 -3.24
N LYS A 84 -21.64 9.48 -3.44
CA LYS A 84 -21.63 8.25 -4.26
C LYS A 84 -21.71 7.01 -3.37
N VAL A 85 -22.23 5.92 -3.94
CA VAL A 85 -22.40 4.64 -3.26
C VAL A 85 -21.67 3.55 -4.04
N TRP A 86 -20.91 2.73 -3.33
CA TRP A 86 -20.46 1.42 -3.78
C TRP A 86 -21.33 0.35 -3.14
N ILE A 87 -21.60 -0.69 -3.86
CA ILE A 87 -22.29 -1.87 -3.36
C ILE A 87 -21.24 -2.89 -2.92
N TYR A 88 -21.30 -3.31 -1.67
CA TYR A 88 -20.58 -4.51 -1.23
C TYR A 88 -21.40 -5.73 -1.66
N ASP A 89 -20.80 -6.63 -2.43
CA ASP A 89 -21.51 -7.67 -3.16
C ASP A 89 -21.93 -8.91 -2.33
N GLU A 90 -21.71 -8.88 -1.00
CA GLU A 90 -21.91 -10.05 -0.14
C GLU A 90 -22.55 -9.69 1.21
N LEU A 91 -23.02 -10.69 1.93
CA LEU A 91 -23.35 -10.60 3.36
C LEU A 91 -22.12 -11.05 4.17
N HIS A 92 -21.35 -10.10 4.72
CA HIS A 92 -20.07 -10.38 5.38
C HIS A 92 -19.02 -10.85 4.34
N PHE A 93 -17.81 -11.19 4.72
CA PHE A 93 -16.78 -11.73 3.84
C PHE A 93 -16.59 -13.26 4.02
N PRO A 94 -15.92 -13.95 3.09
CA PRO A 94 -15.46 -13.50 1.78
C PRO A 94 -16.58 -13.48 0.73
N SER A 95 -16.39 -12.71 -0.36
CA SER A 95 -17.38 -12.61 -1.44
C SER A 95 -17.57 -13.90 -2.23
N GLY A 96 -18.77 -14.09 -2.79
CA GLY A 96 -19.08 -15.16 -3.75
C GLY A 96 -20.16 -16.15 -3.33
N PHE A 97 -20.59 -16.18 -2.05
CA PHE A 97 -21.52 -17.20 -1.55
C PHE A 97 -22.98 -16.70 -1.41
N ALA A 98 -23.25 -15.42 -1.71
CA ALA A 98 -24.58 -14.80 -1.68
C ALA A 98 -25.34 -15.02 -0.34
N GLY A 99 -24.68 -14.77 0.81
CA GLY A 99 -25.27 -14.99 2.14
C GLY A 99 -25.71 -16.43 2.41
N GLY A 100 -25.12 -17.41 1.73
CA GLY A 100 -25.44 -18.84 1.83
C GLY A 100 -26.52 -19.34 0.88
N MET A 101 -27.17 -18.47 0.11
CA MET A 101 -28.25 -18.83 -0.81
C MET A 101 -27.79 -19.77 -1.94
N ILE A 102 -26.54 -19.69 -2.36
CA ILE A 102 -25.99 -20.54 -3.43
C ILE A 102 -25.96 -21.99 -2.98
N THR A 103 -25.35 -22.29 -1.83
CA THR A 103 -25.25 -23.68 -1.31
C THR A 103 -26.59 -24.21 -0.83
N GLU A 104 -27.50 -23.33 -0.38
CA GLU A 104 -28.89 -23.69 -0.06
C GLU A 104 -29.65 -24.14 -1.31
N ARG A 105 -29.48 -23.44 -2.44
CA ARG A 105 -30.13 -23.75 -3.73
C ARG A 105 -29.44 -24.92 -4.46
N ASN A 106 -28.12 -24.97 -4.39
CA ASN A 106 -27.30 -26.03 -5.03
C ASN A 106 -26.19 -26.48 -4.05
N PRO A 107 -26.40 -27.54 -3.27
CA PRO A 107 -25.37 -28.05 -2.36
C PRO A 107 -24.05 -28.50 -3.06
N ARG A 108 -24.09 -28.82 -4.34
CA ARG A 108 -22.87 -29.16 -5.12
C ARG A 108 -22.03 -27.94 -5.47
N ALA A 109 -22.55 -26.73 -5.33
CA ALA A 109 -21.82 -25.48 -5.50
C ALA A 109 -20.81 -25.19 -4.38
N GLN A 110 -20.78 -25.99 -3.33
CA GLN A 110 -19.79 -25.89 -2.25
C GLN A 110 -18.37 -26.05 -2.79
N ALA A 111 -17.42 -25.24 -2.28
CA ALA A 111 -16.00 -25.33 -2.63
C ALA A 111 -15.45 -26.76 -2.47
N LYS A 112 -14.53 -27.15 -3.34
CA LYS A 112 -13.95 -28.49 -3.37
C LYS A 112 -12.43 -28.41 -3.27
N HIS A 113 -11.85 -29.53 -2.84
CA HIS A 113 -10.42 -29.73 -2.80
C HIS A 113 -10.04 -31.13 -3.25
N LEU A 114 -8.82 -31.30 -3.72
CA LEU A 114 -8.23 -32.59 -3.99
C LEU A 114 -7.34 -33.03 -2.82
N ALA A 115 -7.66 -34.16 -2.22
CA ALA A 115 -6.89 -34.80 -1.16
C ALA A 115 -6.15 -36.03 -1.70
N MET A 116 -4.98 -36.33 -1.15
CA MET A 116 -4.16 -37.49 -1.57
C MET A 116 -4.10 -38.54 -0.46
N LEU A 117 -4.40 -39.78 -0.81
CA LEU A 117 -4.06 -40.97 -0.01
C LEU A 117 -2.82 -41.62 -0.63
N HIS A 118 -1.75 -41.79 0.16
CA HIS A 118 -0.54 -42.49 -0.26
C HIS A 118 -0.33 -43.80 0.56
N LYS A 119 -0.04 -44.86 -0.12
CA LYS A 119 0.40 -46.11 0.51
C LYS A 119 1.52 -46.78 -0.28
N ARG A 120 2.55 -47.25 0.42
CA ARG A 120 3.61 -48.09 -0.13
C ARG A 120 3.30 -49.53 0.15
N ILE A 121 3.35 -50.35 -0.87
CA ILE A 121 2.98 -51.78 -0.82
C ILE A 121 4.10 -52.62 -1.39
N ARG A 122 4.43 -53.72 -0.69
CA ARG A 122 5.28 -54.79 -1.23
C ARG A 122 4.42 -55.66 -2.15
N GLY A 123 4.83 -55.80 -3.41
CA GLY A 123 4.13 -56.55 -4.45
C GLY A 123 4.19 -58.08 -4.31
N GLY A 124 3.76 -58.79 -5.37
CA GLY A 124 3.64 -60.22 -5.41
C GLY A 124 2.42 -60.79 -4.65
N ARG A 125 1.40 -59.97 -4.37
CA ARG A 125 0.20 -60.35 -3.61
C ARG A 125 -1.05 -59.59 -4.03
N LYS A 126 -2.22 -60.16 -3.73
CA LYS A 126 -3.50 -59.48 -3.84
C LYS A 126 -3.70 -58.54 -2.64
N ILE A 127 -4.12 -57.35 -2.91
CA ILE A 127 -4.45 -56.34 -1.92
C ILE A 127 -5.93 -55.95 -1.98
N SER A 128 -6.42 -55.49 -0.83
CA SER A 128 -7.73 -54.83 -0.70
C SER A 128 -7.55 -53.62 0.18
N ILE A 129 -7.64 -52.42 -0.39
CA ILE A 129 -7.44 -51.18 0.32
C ILE A 129 -8.76 -50.40 0.34
N ARG A 130 -9.26 -50.09 1.52
CA ARG A 130 -10.42 -49.20 1.66
C ARG A 130 -10.01 -47.76 1.29
N VAL A 131 -10.68 -47.21 0.32
CA VAL A 131 -10.54 -45.79 -0.11
C VAL A 131 -11.46 -44.98 0.78
N PRO A 132 -10.98 -43.87 1.37
CA PRO A 132 -11.81 -42.98 2.15
C PRO A 132 -12.95 -42.37 1.31
N GLU A 133 -13.95 -41.82 1.97
CA GLU A 133 -15.09 -41.12 1.33
C GLU A 133 -14.62 -39.93 0.49
N GLY A 134 -15.19 -39.80 -0.70
CA GLY A 134 -14.87 -38.76 -1.69
C GLY A 134 -15.03 -39.30 -3.12
N GLU A 135 -15.09 -38.41 -4.11
CA GLU A 135 -15.11 -38.78 -5.51
C GLU A 135 -13.68 -39.08 -5.97
N VAL A 136 -13.46 -40.28 -6.53
CA VAL A 136 -12.13 -40.69 -7.00
C VAL A 136 -11.83 -40.03 -8.33
N VAL A 137 -10.88 -39.08 -8.33
CA VAL A 137 -10.39 -38.42 -9.55
C VAL A 137 -9.40 -39.31 -10.29
N ALA A 138 -8.46 -39.91 -9.58
CA ALA A 138 -7.47 -40.84 -10.14
C ALA A 138 -6.85 -41.74 -9.05
N ALA A 139 -6.41 -42.90 -9.46
CA ALA A 139 -5.54 -43.76 -8.64
C ALA A 139 -4.31 -44.17 -9.48
N ILE A 140 -3.12 -43.86 -8.99
CA ILE A 140 -1.85 -44.01 -9.71
C ILE A 140 -0.93 -44.96 -8.95
N ALA A 141 -0.37 -45.93 -9.64
CA ALA A 141 0.64 -46.84 -9.11
C ALA A 141 2.01 -46.54 -9.76
N ILE A 142 3.05 -46.40 -8.92
CA ILE A 142 4.40 -46.08 -9.36
C ILE A 142 5.39 -47.06 -8.69
N PRO A 143 6.29 -47.75 -9.44
CA PRO A 143 7.34 -48.58 -8.85
C PRO A 143 8.24 -47.80 -7.89
N HIS A 144 8.57 -48.37 -6.73
CA HIS A 144 9.48 -47.77 -5.72
C HIS A 144 10.84 -48.51 -5.68
N PRO A 145 11.98 -47.85 -5.52
CA PRO A 145 12.13 -46.42 -5.61
C PRO A 145 12.12 -45.97 -7.08
N SER A 146 11.25 -45.07 -7.44
CA SER A 146 11.32 -44.36 -8.71
C SER A 146 12.45 -43.36 -8.63
N ILE A 147 13.69 -43.82 -8.40
CA ILE A 147 14.90 -43.00 -8.26
C ILE A 147 15.19 -42.26 -9.57
N ARG A 148 14.66 -42.74 -10.67
CA ARG A 148 14.66 -42.10 -12.01
C ARG A 148 13.24 -42.18 -12.60
N LYS A 149 12.36 -41.41 -12.19
CA LYS A 149 11.73 -40.23 -12.82
C LYS A 149 11.11 -40.45 -14.20
N ASP A 150 10.78 -41.70 -14.59
CA ASP A 150 10.04 -41.95 -15.82
C ASP A 150 8.55 -42.00 -15.49
N ILE A 151 7.83 -40.92 -15.89
CA ILE A 151 6.37 -40.88 -15.90
C ILE A 151 5.84 -42.13 -16.62
N ASP A 152 6.59 -42.66 -17.59
CA ASP A 152 6.29 -43.85 -18.35
C ASP A 152 6.13 -45.13 -17.48
N THR A 153 6.64 -45.08 -16.24
CA THR A 153 6.43 -46.17 -15.25
C THR A 153 5.17 -45.98 -14.43
N ALA A 154 4.54 -44.83 -14.43
CA ALA A 154 3.30 -44.55 -13.74
C ALA A 154 2.13 -45.20 -14.47
N LYS A 155 1.25 -45.89 -13.73
CA LYS A 155 0.08 -46.53 -14.28
C LYS A 155 -1.19 -46.07 -13.59
N GLU A 156 -2.16 -45.61 -14.35
CA GLU A 156 -3.49 -45.35 -13.82
C GLU A 156 -4.20 -46.67 -13.52
N ILE A 157 -4.71 -46.80 -12.28
CA ILE A 157 -5.42 -47.98 -11.77
C ILE A 157 -6.79 -47.60 -11.21
N THR A 158 -7.34 -46.49 -11.60
CA THR A 158 -8.63 -45.97 -11.13
C THR A 158 -9.77 -46.94 -11.34
N GLY A 159 -9.80 -47.65 -12.48
CA GLY A 159 -10.80 -48.65 -12.81
C GLY A 159 -10.79 -49.91 -11.91
N LEU A 160 -9.81 -50.08 -11.03
CA LEU A 160 -9.74 -51.17 -10.07
C LEU A 160 -10.42 -50.84 -8.73
N ILE A 161 -10.99 -49.63 -8.59
CA ILE A 161 -11.73 -49.19 -7.42
C ILE A 161 -13.24 -49.39 -7.69
N SER A 162 -13.86 -50.20 -6.80
CA SER A 162 -15.31 -50.39 -6.76
C SER A 162 -15.78 -50.34 -5.31
N ASP A 163 -16.95 -49.77 -5.03
CA ASP A 163 -17.52 -49.68 -3.69
C ASP A 163 -16.54 -49.13 -2.64
N ASN A 164 -15.77 -48.12 -3.01
CA ASN A 164 -14.70 -47.53 -2.18
C ASN A 164 -13.62 -48.57 -1.74
N VAL A 165 -13.37 -49.58 -2.54
CA VAL A 165 -12.31 -50.56 -2.29
C VAL A 165 -11.46 -50.74 -3.53
N LEU A 166 -10.16 -50.48 -3.42
CA LEU A 166 -9.15 -50.82 -4.43
C LEU A 166 -8.78 -52.28 -4.25
N LYS A 167 -9.10 -53.11 -5.24
CA LYS A 167 -8.70 -54.55 -5.30
C LYS A 167 -7.73 -54.71 -6.45
N TRP A 168 -6.53 -55.17 -6.13
CA TRP A 168 -5.48 -55.29 -7.13
C TRP A 168 -4.51 -56.44 -6.82
N GLU A 169 -4.07 -57.12 -7.85
CA GLU A 169 -2.94 -58.04 -7.80
C GLU A 169 -1.67 -57.26 -8.14
N VAL A 170 -0.91 -56.92 -7.07
CA VAL A 170 0.23 -56.02 -7.18
C VAL A 170 1.41 -56.75 -7.81
N PRO A 171 2.04 -56.25 -8.90
CA PRO A 171 3.26 -56.80 -9.46
C PRO A 171 4.37 -56.96 -8.43
N GLU A 172 5.37 -57.84 -8.71
CA GLU A 172 6.54 -57.97 -7.82
C GLU A 172 7.29 -56.63 -7.68
N GLY A 173 7.90 -56.39 -6.51
CA GLY A 173 8.62 -55.18 -6.15
C GLY A 173 7.88 -54.33 -5.12
N GLU A 174 8.40 -53.16 -4.80
CA GLU A 174 7.70 -52.17 -3.99
C GLU A 174 6.99 -51.17 -4.91
N ILE A 175 5.73 -50.82 -4.58
CA ILE A 175 4.90 -49.93 -5.37
C ILE A 175 4.28 -48.89 -4.45
N ASP A 176 4.43 -47.63 -4.82
CA ASP A 176 3.70 -46.49 -4.24
C ASP A 176 2.35 -46.34 -4.97
N ILE A 177 1.26 -46.39 -4.19
CA ILE A 177 -0.11 -46.21 -4.67
C ILE A 177 -0.60 -44.86 -4.16
N PHE A 178 -1.03 -43.99 -5.06
CA PHE A 178 -1.64 -42.70 -4.79
C PHE A 178 -3.10 -42.74 -5.23
N VAL A 179 -4.01 -42.36 -4.34
CA VAL A 179 -5.43 -42.17 -4.69
C VAL A 179 -5.80 -40.72 -4.43
N PHE A 180 -6.31 -40.07 -5.45
CA PHE A 180 -6.70 -38.66 -5.40
C PHE A 180 -8.23 -38.56 -5.29
N LEU A 181 -8.69 -37.84 -4.27
CA LEU A 181 -10.09 -37.78 -3.86
C LEU A 181 -10.55 -36.32 -3.86
N GLN A 182 -11.53 -36.01 -4.70
CA GLN A 182 -12.26 -34.77 -4.61
C GLN A 182 -13.22 -34.82 -3.43
N ARG A 183 -13.20 -33.75 -2.63
CA ARG A 183 -14.03 -33.59 -1.44
C ARG A 183 -14.52 -32.17 -1.31
N PHE A 184 -15.64 -31.99 -0.62
CA PHE A 184 -16.10 -30.67 -0.25
C PHE A 184 -15.20 -30.03 0.80
N THR A 185 -14.93 -28.74 0.62
CA THR A 185 -14.26 -27.89 1.60
C THR A 185 -15.30 -27.33 2.55
N ASN A 186 -15.15 -27.63 3.84
CA ASN A 186 -16.11 -27.17 4.86
C ASN A 186 -15.67 -25.84 5.49
N TYR A 187 -15.34 -24.83 4.65
CA TYR A 187 -15.08 -23.49 5.15
C TYR A 187 -16.42 -22.84 5.55
N PRO A 188 -16.62 -22.54 6.86
CA PRO A 188 -17.87 -21.97 7.33
C PRO A 188 -17.94 -20.50 6.94
N THR A 189 -19.09 -20.09 6.44
CA THR A 189 -19.46 -18.69 6.25
C THR A 189 -20.50 -18.30 7.30
N ILE A 190 -20.99 -17.08 7.24
CA ILE A 190 -22.06 -16.62 8.15
C ILE A 190 -23.31 -17.48 8.07
N LYS A 191 -23.55 -18.15 6.93
CA LYS A 191 -24.62 -19.12 6.71
C LYS A 191 -24.17 -20.19 5.72
N GLY A 192 -23.98 -21.42 6.18
CA GLY A 192 -23.56 -22.53 5.34
C GLY A 192 -22.05 -22.59 5.10
N TYR A 193 -21.66 -22.99 3.91
CA TYR A 193 -20.28 -23.20 3.52
C TYR A 193 -19.91 -22.37 2.28
N TYR A 194 -18.64 -22.08 2.15
CA TYR A 194 -18.11 -21.34 1.00
C TYR A 194 -18.22 -22.13 -0.31
N VAL A 195 -18.23 -21.38 -1.41
CA VAL A 195 -18.59 -21.88 -2.75
C VAL A 195 -17.39 -22.12 -3.64
N ASP A 196 -17.61 -22.86 -4.74
CA ASP A 196 -16.61 -23.22 -5.74
C ASP A 196 -16.49 -22.12 -6.82
N LEU A 197 -15.60 -21.17 -6.61
CA LEU A 197 -15.35 -20.08 -7.57
C LEU A 197 -14.64 -20.53 -8.87
N LEU A 198 -14.20 -21.80 -8.94
CA LEU A 198 -13.66 -22.40 -10.17
C LEU A 198 -14.76 -22.91 -11.09
N ASP A 199 -16.00 -23.01 -10.62
CA ASP A 199 -17.17 -23.41 -11.40
C ASP A 199 -17.91 -22.15 -11.93
N PRO A 200 -17.91 -21.89 -13.25
CA PRO A 200 -18.60 -20.72 -13.81
C PRO A 200 -20.10 -20.69 -13.53
N SER A 201 -20.74 -21.85 -13.36
CA SER A 201 -22.18 -21.90 -13.04
C SER A 201 -22.48 -21.35 -11.64
N VAL A 202 -21.51 -21.43 -10.72
CA VAL A 202 -21.60 -20.83 -9.37
C VAL A 202 -21.57 -19.31 -9.48
N THR A 203 -20.70 -18.74 -10.29
CA THR A 203 -20.63 -17.29 -10.51
C THR A 203 -21.86 -16.78 -11.26
N GLU A 204 -22.36 -17.53 -12.24
CA GLU A 204 -23.63 -17.18 -12.92
C GLU A 204 -24.78 -17.10 -11.89
N LEU A 205 -24.85 -18.07 -10.96
CA LEU A 205 -25.84 -18.06 -9.89
C LEU A 205 -25.60 -16.91 -8.89
N PHE A 206 -24.36 -16.58 -8.56
CA PHE A 206 -24.00 -15.43 -7.74
C PHE A 206 -24.48 -14.11 -8.37
N ILE A 207 -24.23 -13.94 -9.67
CA ILE A 207 -24.72 -12.78 -10.42
C ILE A 207 -26.25 -12.73 -10.43
N GLU A 208 -26.91 -13.86 -10.63
CA GLU A 208 -28.39 -13.94 -10.60
C GLU A 208 -28.97 -13.53 -9.24
N LEU A 209 -28.38 -14.06 -8.16
CA LEU A 209 -28.89 -13.88 -6.81
C LEU A 209 -28.53 -12.53 -6.18
N VAL A 210 -27.45 -11.91 -6.62
CA VAL A 210 -26.94 -10.66 -6.02
C VAL A 210 -27.01 -9.52 -7.04
N HIS A 211 -26.14 -9.51 -8.02
CA HIS A 211 -25.95 -8.39 -8.94
C HIS A 211 -27.21 -8.04 -9.73
N ASN A 212 -27.92 -9.04 -10.29
CA ASN A 212 -29.17 -8.81 -11.02
C ASN A 212 -30.30 -8.34 -10.08
N GLN A 213 -30.25 -8.69 -8.78
CA GLN A 213 -31.23 -8.16 -7.83
C GLN A 213 -30.97 -6.68 -7.54
N TYR A 214 -29.69 -6.26 -7.38
CA TYR A 214 -29.35 -4.85 -7.27
C TYR A 214 -29.78 -4.08 -8.54
N GLU A 215 -29.51 -4.61 -9.74
CA GLU A 215 -30.00 -4.00 -11.00
C GLU A 215 -31.51 -3.83 -11.02
N LYS A 216 -32.26 -4.87 -10.66
CA LYS A 216 -33.73 -4.84 -10.60
C LYS A 216 -34.27 -3.78 -9.64
N HIS A 217 -33.61 -3.58 -8.51
CA HIS A 217 -34.10 -2.73 -7.43
C HIS A 217 -33.58 -1.30 -7.45
N VAL A 218 -32.37 -1.06 -7.93
CA VAL A 218 -31.67 0.25 -7.92
C VAL A 218 -30.89 0.54 -9.20
N GLY A 219 -31.17 -0.19 -10.29
CA GLY A 219 -30.47 -0.02 -11.56
C GLY A 219 -30.64 1.36 -12.21
N ASP A 220 -31.69 2.08 -11.84
CA ASP A 220 -31.96 3.46 -12.26
C ASP A 220 -30.93 4.47 -11.67
N GLU A 221 -30.19 4.07 -10.65
CA GLU A 221 -29.13 4.88 -10.04
C GLU A 221 -27.70 4.44 -10.49
N PHE A 222 -27.58 3.42 -11.36
CA PHE A 222 -26.31 2.93 -11.85
C PHE A 222 -25.62 3.96 -12.74
N GLY A 223 -24.32 4.14 -12.55
CA GLY A 223 -23.49 5.13 -13.25
C GLY A 223 -23.68 6.58 -12.79
N ASP A 224 -24.72 6.85 -11.98
CA ASP A 224 -24.95 8.15 -11.34
C ASP A 224 -24.58 8.10 -9.85
N THR A 225 -25.52 7.71 -9.01
CA THR A 225 -25.30 7.64 -7.54
C THR A 225 -24.52 6.38 -7.18
N ILE A 226 -24.87 5.23 -7.75
CA ILE A 226 -24.15 3.95 -7.58
C ILE A 226 -23.09 3.85 -8.66
N ILE A 227 -21.82 3.78 -8.25
CA ILE A 227 -20.67 3.84 -9.16
C ILE A 227 -19.95 2.51 -9.34
N GLY A 228 -20.22 1.51 -8.52
CA GLY A 228 -19.57 0.20 -8.66
C GLY A 228 -19.89 -0.80 -7.57
N PHE A 229 -19.24 -1.95 -7.69
CA PHE A 229 -19.28 -3.06 -6.76
C PHE A 229 -17.93 -3.29 -6.13
N PHE A 230 -17.94 -3.70 -4.87
CA PHE A 230 -16.77 -4.14 -4.12
C PHE A 230 -16.89 -5.64 -3.85
N THR A 231 -15.87 -6.40 -4.25
CA THR A 231 -15.74 -7.84 -3.97
C THR A 231 -14.56 -8.07 -3.03
N ASP A 232 -14.79 -8.81 -1.94
CA ASP A 232 -13.92 -8.89 -0.78
C ASP A 232 -13.37 -10.31 -0.61
N GLU A 233 -12.05 -10.47 -0.67
CA GLU A 233 -11.32 -11.72 -0.42
C GLU A 233 -11.92 -12.99 -1.10
N PRO A 234 -12.42 -12.95 -2.34
CA PRO A 234 -12.83 -14.20 -2.99
C PRO A 234 -11.60 -15.11 -3.11
N GLY A 235 -11.72 -16.41 -2.80
CA GLY A 235 -10.56 -17.31 -2.77
C GLY A 235 -10.94 -18.78 -2.77
N PHE A 236 -9.93 -19.67 -2.72
CA PHE A 236 -10.16 -21.12 -2.78
C PHE A 236 -10.53 -21.74 -1.44
N TYR A 237 -9.95 -21.28 -0.35
CA TYR A 237 -10.16 -21.74 1.04
C TYR A 237 -10.01 -23.25 1.26
N ASN A 238 -9.37 -23.98 0.33
CA ASN A 238 -9.22 -25.42 0.30
C ASN A 238 -8.47 -26.00 1.50
N SER A 239 -7.55 -25.26 2.09
CA SER A 239 -6.72 -25.69 3.22
C SER A 239 -7.39 -25.59 4.59
N TYR A 240 -8.60 -25.03 4.67
CA TYR A 240 -9.30 -24.88 5.94
C TYR A 240 -9.58 -26.25 6.58
N ARG A 241 -8.98 -26.48 7.75
CA ARG A 241 -9.00 -27.76 8.50
C ARG A 241 -8.52 -29.00 7.72
N HIS A 242 -7.97 -28.80 6.51
CA HIS A 242 -7.48 -29.87 5.64
C HIS A 242 -6.09 -29.50 5.11
N SER A 243 -5.05 -29.77 5.93
CA SER A 243 -3.67 -29.61 5.48
C SER A 243 -3.36 -30.56 4.32
N CYS A 244 -2.44 -30.21 3.48
CA CYS A 244 -1.96 -31.02 2.35
C CYS A 244 -2.99 -31.25 1.23
N THR A 245 -3.88 -30.29 0.98
CA THR A 245 -4.85 -30.33 -0.13
C THR A 245 -4.57 -29.22 -1.15
N ILE A 246 -5.12 -29.40 -2.35
CA ILE A 246 -5.10 -28.35 -3.39
C ILE A 246 -6.52 -28.01 -3.82
N PRO A 247 -6.79 -26.77 -4.31
CA PRO A 247 -8.06 -26.42 -4.91
C PRO A 247 -8.43 -27.35 -6.07
N TRP A 248 -9.71 -27.68 -6.19
CA TRP A 248 -10.20 -28.54 -7.26
C TRP A 248 -11.67 -28.23 -7.56
N THR A 249 -12.12 -28.54 -8.79
CA THR A 249 -13.52 -28.40 -9.21
C THR A 249 -13.93 -29.54 -10.15
N ASP A 250 -15.23 -29.72 -10.32
CA ASP A 250 -15.77 -30.68 -11.28
C ASP A 250 -15.28 -30.34 -12.71
N GLY A 251 -14.82 -31.36 -13.45
CA GLY A 251 -14.32 -31.19 -14.82
C GLY A 251 -12.95 -30.49 -14.94
N PHE A 252 -12.22 -30.32 -13.83
CA PHE A 252 -10.89 -29.66 -13.88
C PHE A 252 -9.86 -30.48 -14.65
N ARG A 253 -9.90 -31.84 -14.58
CA ARG A 253 -8.99 -32.73 -15.33
C ARG A 253 -9.11 -32.50 -16.84
N GLU A 254 -10.33 -32.47 -17.37
CA GLU A 254 -10.62 -32.25 -18.78
C GLU A 254 -10.30 -30.80 -19.20
N TYR A 255 -10.56 -29.84 -18.33
CA TYR A 255 -10.18 -28.44 -18.56
C TYR A 255 -8.66 -28.30 -18.65
N PHE A 256 -7.93 -28.93 -17.72
CA PHE A 256 -6.47 -28.95 -17.73
C PHE A 256 -5.90 -29.56 -19.02
N GLU A 257 -6.44 -30.72 -19.43
CA GLU A 257 -5.99 -31.40 -20.65
C GLU A 257 -6.18 -30.51 -21.89
N ARG A 258 -7.31 -29.82 -21.99
CA ARG A 258 -7.53 -28.86 -23.10
C ARG A 258 -6.53 -27.71 -23.11
N LYS A 259 -6.08 -27.25 -21.93
CA LYS A 259 -5.13 -26.10 -21.82
C LYS A 259 -3.67 -26.53 -22.04
N LYS A 260 -3.28 -27.71 -21.56
CA LYS A 260 -1.88 -28.18 -21.56
C LYS A 260 -1.58 -29.28 -22.60
N GLY A 261 -2.61 -29.92 -23.15
CA GLY A 261 -2.45 -30.99 -24.16
C GLY A 261 -2.01 -32.33 -23.58
N TYR A 262 -2.06 -32.50 -22.26
CA TYR A 262 -1.79 -33.77 -21.58
C TYR A 262 -2.71 -33.95 -20.37
N ASP A 263 -2.93 -35.22 -19.97
CA ASP A 263 -3.75 -35.54 -18.82
C ASP A 263 -2.95 -35.41 -17.51
N ILE A 264 -3.41 -34.54 -16.62
CA ILE A 264 -2.76 -34.28 -15.32
C ILE A 264 -2.76 -35.52 -14.40
N ALA A 265 -3.67 -36.47 -14.57
CA ALA A 265 -3.87 -37.58 -13.63
C ALA A 265 -2.57 -38.35 -13.32
N LEU A 266 -1.80 -38.72 -14.36
CA LEU A 266 -0.52 -39.40 -14.20
C LEU A 266 0.53 -38.57 -13.46
N TYR A 267 0.42 -37.26 -13.51
CA TYR A 267 1.37 -36.29 -12.93
C TYR A 267 0.99 -35.84 -11.51
N LEU A 268 -0.26 -36.04 -11.08
CA LEU A 268 -0.75 -35.63 -9.76
C LEU A 268 0.19 -36.02 -8.59
N PRO A 269 0.79 -37.22 -8.55
CA PRO A 269 1.74 -37.54 -7.47
C PRO A 269 2.88 -36.54 -7.34
N GLY A 270 3.32 -35.95 -8.45
CA GLY A 270 4.38 -34.92 -8.48
C GLY A 270 4.04 -33.62 -7.77
N ILE A 271 2.76 -33.29 -7.62
CA ILE A 271 2.35 -32.10 -6.87
C ILE A 271 2.71 -32.26 -5.38
N TRP A 272 2.48 -33.41 -4.79
CA TRP A 272 2.73 -33.69 -3.36
C TRP A 272 4.12 -34.26 -3.06
N THR A 273 4.78 -34.86 -4.05
CA THR A 273 6.03 -35.57 -3.83
C THR A 273 7.20 -34.95 -4.57
N ARG A 274 8.41 -35.31 -4.18
CA ARG A 274 9.62 -34.90 -4.92
C ARG A 274 9.94 -35.95 -6.00
N TRP A 275 9.26 -35.84 -7.10
CA TRP A 275 9.42 -36.71 -8.27
C TRP A 275 10.32 -36.07 -9.33
N GLY A 276 11.47 -35.62 -8.88
CA GLY A 276 12.48 -34.94 -9.70
C GLY A 276 11.99 -33.67 -10.37
N GLY A 277 12.48 -33.42 -11.58
CA GLY A 277 12.08 -32.26 -12.39
C GLY A 277 10.60 -32.26 -12.78
N VAL A 278 9.93 -33.42 -12.78
CA VAL A 278 8.49 -33.51 -13.05
C VAL A 278 7.67 -32.79 -12.00
N SER A 279 8.04 -32.89 -10.71
CA SER A 279 7.31 -32.26 -9.62
C SER A 279 7.21 -30.74 -9.75
N THR A 280 8.32 -30.08 -10.05
CA THR A 280 8.37 -28.63 -10.20
C THR A 280 7.52 -28.19 -11.39
N ARG A 281 7.58 -28.91 -12.50
CA ARG A 281 6.89 -28.60 -13.76
C ARG A 281 5.37 -28.76 -13.66
N VAL A 282 4.92 -29.87 -13.07
CA VAL A 282 3.48 -30.11 -12.92
C VAL A 282 2.84 -29.13 -11.95
N ARG A 283 3.56 -28.67 -10.92
CA ARG A 283 3.07 -27.60 -10.05
C ARG A 283 2.87 -26.31 -10.83
N GLN A 284 3.84 -25.92 -11.66
CA GLN A 284 3.72 -24.74 -12.52
C GLN A 284 2.50 -24.86 -13.44
N ASP A 285 2.33 -25.99 -14.13
CA ASP A 285 1.18 -26.20 -15.02
C ASP A 285 -0.14 -26.22 -14.26
N TYR A 286 -0.16 -26.82 -13.06
CA TYR A 286 -1.35 -26.86 -12.23
C TYR A 286 -1.80 -25.46 -11.80
N TYR A 287 -0.90 -24.64 -11.22
CA TYR A 287 -1.23 -23.29 -10.77
C TYR A 287 -1.53 -22.36 -11.94
N ASP A 288 -0.86 -22.52 -13.07
CA ASP A 288 -1.16 -21.75 -14.28
C ASP A 288 -2.60 -22.00 -14.76
N VAL A 289 -3.00 -23.28 -14.88
CA VAL A 289 -4.35 -23.66 -15.30
C VAL A 289 -5.40 -23.29 -14.24
N LEU A 290 -5.08 -23.45 -12.95
CA LEU A 290 -5.95 -23.10 -11.85
C LEU A 290 -6.29 -21.61 -11.88
N THR A 291 -5.28 -20.75 -12.02
CA THR A 291 -5.47 -19.29 -12.01
C THR A 291 -6.16 -18.80 -13.28
N GLN A 292 -5.92 -19.42 -14.45
CA GLN A 292 -6.70 -19.16 -15.65
C GLN A 292 -8.18 -19.51 -15.46
N ARG A 293 -8.45 -20.69 -14.89
CA ARG A 293 -9.83 -21.14 -14.61
C ARG A 293 -10.54 -20.18 -13.65
N TYR A 294 -9.84 -19.76 -12.58
CA TYR A 294 -10.36 -18.83 -11.59
C TYR A 294 -10.77 -17.49 -12.21
N VAL A 295 -9.90 -16.91 -13.02
CA VAL A 295 -10.17 -15.66 -13.74
C VAL A 295 -11.34 -15.80 -14.69
N GLU A 296 -11.36 -16.85 -15.53
CA GLU A 296 -12.42 -17.11 -16.49
C GLU A 296 -13.78 -17.41 -15.82
N SER A 297 -13.75 -18.02 -14.64
CA SER A 297 -14.98 -18.41 -13.92
C SER A 297 -15.56 -17.30 -13.06
N PHE A 298 -14.74 -16.46 -12.42
CA PHE A 298 -15.22 -15.48 -11.44
C PHE A 298 -14.99 -14.03 -11.86
N PHE A 299 -13.74 -13.59 -12.00
CA PHE A 299 -13.44 -12.16 -12.19
C PHE A 299 -13.90 -11.61 -13.53
N GLN A 300 -13.67 -12.33 -14.62
CA GLN A 300 -14.05 -11.89 -15.96
C GLN A 300 -15.57 -11.73 -16.11
N PRO A 301 -16.43 -12.68 -15.65
CA PRO A 301 -17.88 -12.50 -15.68
C PRO A 301 -18.38 -11.29 -14.88
N LEU A 302 -17.83 -11.07 -13.67
CA LEU A 302 -18.18 -9.93 -12.81
C LEU A 302 -17.76 -8.60 -13.46
N SER A 303 -16.52 -8.51 -13.94
CA SER A 303 -16.02 -7.33 -14.63
C SER A 303 -16.89 -6.99 -15.85
N ASN A 304 -17.18 -7.98 -16.70
CA ASN A 304 -18.02 -7.80 -17.88
C ASN A 304 -19.46 -7.37 -17.52
N TRP A 305 -20.00 -7.90 -16.41
CA TRP A 305 -21.32 -7.51 -15.93
C TRP A 305 -21.36 -6.05 -15.50
N CYS A 306 -20.34 -5.59 -14.74
CA CYS A 306 -20.19 -4.20 -14.31
C CYS A 306 -19.98 -3.26 -15.50
N GLU A 307 -19.05 -3.58 -16.41
CA GLU A 307 -18.69 -2.74 -17.55
C GLU A 307 -19.89 -2.46 -18.46
N LYS A 308 -20.71 -3.49 -18.75
CA LYS A 308 -21.95 -3.36 -19.56
C LYS A 308 -22.97 -2.39 -18.97
N ARG A 309 -22.86 -2.04 -17.67
CA ARG A 309 -23.77 -1.16 -16.94
C ARG A 309 -23.14 0.16 -16.56
N GLY A 310 -21.92 0.43 -17.03
CA GLY A 310 -21.17 1.65 -16.67
C GLY A 310 -20.74 1.70 -15.21
N LEU A 311 -20.58 0.54 -14.59
CA LEU A 311 -20.14 0.39 -13.22
C LEU A 311 -18.68 -0.04 -13.13
N LEU A 312 -18.03 0.30 -12.03
CA LEU A 312 -16.69 -0.14 -11.69
C LEU A 312 -16.74 -1.42 -10.84
N LEU A 313 -15.75 -2.30 -11.01
CA LEU A 313 -15.47 -3.40 -10.11
C LEU A 313 -14.21 -3.06 -9.33
N THR A 314 -14.28 -3.14 -8.01
CA THR A 314 -13.14 -2.98 -7.09
C THR A 314 -13.14 -4.08 -6.03
N GLY A 315 -12.11 -4.12 -5.22
CA GLY A 315 -11.91 -5.07 -4.13
C GLY A 315 -10.46 -5.52 -4.07
N HIS A 316 -10.20 -6.56 -3.33
CA HIS A 316 -8.87 -7.13 -3.11
C HIS A 316 -8.93 -8.65 -2.99
N LEU A 317 -7.75 -9.27 -2.96
CA LEU A 317 -7.56 -10.69 -2.73
C LEU A 317 -7.26 -10.95 -1.24
N ASN A 318 -6.80 -12.16 -0.92
CA ASN A 318 -6.52 -12.54 0.46
C ASN A 318 -5.03 -12.88 0.66
N GLU A 319 -4.42 -12.33 1.72
CA GLU A 319 -3.04 -12.60 2.15
C GLU A 319 -1.96 -12.26 1.10
N GLU A 320 -2.07 -11.11 0.44
CA GLU A 320 -1.11 -10.63 -0.56
C GLU A 320 0.30 -10.41 0.00
N GLU A 321 0.47 -10.42 1.33
CA GLU A 321 1.75 -10.15 1.98
C GLU A 321 2.80 -11.25 1.81
N ASN A 322 2.37 -12.51 1.58
CA ASN A 322 3.30 -13.64 1.58
C ASN A 322 2.97 -14.65 0.50
N PHE A 323 3.93 -15.01 -0.35
CA PHE A 323 3.73 -16.01 -1.38
C PHE A 323 3.27 -17.38 -0.82
N GLU A 324 3.76 -17.76 0.38
CA GLU A 324 3.45 -19.05 0.99
C GLU A 324 1.97 -19.24 1.35
N SER A 325 1.29 -18.18 1.75
CA SER A 325 -0.15 -18.21 2.02
C SER A 325 -0.96 -17.86 0.77
N PHE A 326 -0.53 -16.85 0.04
CA PHE A 326 -1.21 -16.31 -1.13
C PHE A 326 -1.42 -17.34 -2.25
N VAL A 327 -0.38 -18.10 -2.63
CA VAL A 327 -0.48 -19.08 -3.73
C VAL A 327 -1.53 -20.15 -3.47
N GLY A 328 -1.66 -20.58 -2.23
CA GLY A 328 -2.66 -21.59 -1.85
C GLY A 328 -4.10 -21.06 -1.83
N LYS A 329 -4.29 -19.74 -1.72
CA LYS A 329 -5.61 -19.11 -1.62
C LYS A 329 -6.06 -18.45 -2.93
N GLU A 330 -5.13 -17.84 -3.67
CA GLU A 330 -5.43 -16.98 -4.81
C GLU A 330 -4.64 -17.37 -6.08
N GLY A 331 -3.48 -17.97 -5.90
CA GLY A 331 -2.62 -18.45 -6.98
C GLY A 331 -1.81 -17.37 -7.70
N HIS A 332 -2.41 -16.26 -8.13
CA HIS A 332 -1.76 -15.19 -8.92
C HIS A 332 -2.38 -13.83 -8.65
N PHE A 333 -1.56 -12.78 -8.45
CA PHE A 333 -2.07 -11.44 -8.18
C PHE A 333 -2.54 -10.71 -9.46
N PHE A 334 -1.66 -10.55 -10.45
CA PHE A 334 -1.93 -9.68 -11.62
C PHE A 334 -3.05 -10.20 -12.54
N ARG A 335 -3.24 -11.50 -12.66
CA ARG A 335 -4.28 -12.07 -13.52
C ARG A 335 -5.69 -11.65 -13.11
N PRO A 336 -6.12 -11.80 -11.84
CA PRO A 336 -7.39 -11.21 -11.36
C PRO A 336 -7.43 -9.69 -11.50
N MET A 337 -6.37 -8.98 -11.09
CA MET A 337 -6.33 -7.52 -11.09
C MET A 337 -6.50 -6.89 -12.47
N ARG A 338 -6.21 -7.61 -13.54
CA ARG A 338 -6.50 -7.17 -14.91
C ARG A 338 -7.99 -6.89 -15.14
N TYR A 339 -8.86 -7.59 -14.44
CA TYR A 339 -10.32 -7.47 -14.56
C TYR A 339 -10.93 -6.50 -13.55
N PHE A 340 -10.15 -6.01 -12.59
CA PHE A 340 -10.59 -4.91 -11.74
C PHE A 340 -10.48 -3.57 -12.47
N HIS A 341 -11.54 -2.76 -12.41
CA HIS A 341 -11.52 -1.38 -12.87
C HIS A 341 -10.71 -0.48 -11.91
N VAL A 342 -10.70 -0.88 -10.64
CA VAL A 342 -9.90 -0.28 -9.58
C VAL A 342 -9.19 -1.43 -8.86
N PRO A 343 -7.94 -1.78 -9.24
CA PRO A 343 -7.15 -2.78 -8.51
C PRO A 343 -6.98 -2.40 -7.05
N GLY A 344 -7.16 -3.37 -6.15
CA GLY A 344 -7.04 -3.13 -4.72
C GLY A 344 -6.25 -4.19 -3.97
N VAL A 345 -5.87 -3.86 -2.73
CA VAL A 345 -5.19 -4.73 -1.77
C VAL A 345 -5.73 -4.51 -0.37
N ASP A 346 -5.53 -5.50 0.51
CA ASP A 346 -5.79 -5.42 1.95
C ASP A 346 -4.47 -5.28 2.73
N ASN A 347 -4.34 -4.20 3.51
CA ASN A 347 -3.16 -3.96 4.34
C ASN A 347 -3.53 -3.48 5.75
N ILE A 348 -4.39 -4.27 6.40
CA ILE A 348 -4.93 -4.01 7.75
C ILE A 348 -4.02 -4.55 8.86
N ALA A 349 -4.50 -4.50 10.10
CA ALA A 349 -3.84 -5.05 11.30
C ALA A 349 -2.46 -4.45 11.62
N ASN A 350 -2.23 -3.18 11.25
CA ASN A 350 -0.95 -2.46 11.48
C ASN A 350 0.27 -3.15 10.84
N ARG A 351 0.06 -3.89 9.75
CA ARG A 351 1.12 -4.61 9.04
C ARG A 351 2.04 -3.66 8.28
N ASN A 352 1.46 -2.63 7.63
CA ASN A 352 2.18 -1.59 6.86
C ASN A 352 3.16 -2.19 5.83
N GLU A 353 2.73 -3.23 5.13
CA GLU A 353 3.53 -3.98 4.16
C GLU A 353 3.60 -3.23 2.82
N GLN A 354 4.65 -2.44 2.65
CA GLN A 354 4.79 -1.50 1.53
C GLN A 354 4.83 -2.16 0.15
N HIS A 355 5.27 -3.43 0.07
CA HIS A 355 5.23 -4.18 -1.19
C HIS A 355 3.79 -4.52 -1.60
N VAL A 356 2.85 -4.63 -0.65
CA VAL A 356 1.42 -4.84 -0.91
C VAL A 356 0.81 -3.63 -1.59
N SER A 357 1.02 -2.42 -1.05
CA SER A 357 0.61 -1.16 -1.72
C SER A 357 1.19 -1.05 -3.14
N LYS A 358 2.47 -1.46 -3.31
CA LYS A 358 3.11 -1.47 -4.64
C LYS A 358 2.51 -2.49 -5.60
N LEU A 359 1.92 -3.59 -5.15
CA LEU A 359 1.19 -4.55 -6.01
C LEU A 359 -0.02 -3.87 -6.66
N ALA A 360 -0.92 -3.23 -5.87
CA ALA A 360 -2.09 -2.55 -6.40
C ALA A 360 -1.72 -1.37 -7.30
N SER A 361 -0.78 -0.52 -6.87
CA SER A 361 -0.35 0.63 -7.65
C SER A 361 0.33 0.23 -8.96
N SER A 362 1.10 -0.87 -8.97
CA SER A 362 1.69 -1.43 -10.19
C SER A 362 0.63 -1.98 -11.13
N ALA A 363 -0.34 -2.75 -10.62
CA ALA A 363 -1.45 -3.27 -11.42
C ALA A 363 -2.24 -2.12 -12.06
N SER A 364 -2.56 -1.08 -11.28
CA SER A 364 -3.22 0.12 -11.81
C SER A 364 -2.40 0.76 -12.94
N HIS A 365 -1.09 0.92 -12.76
CA HIS A 365 -0.22 1.59 -13.71
C HIS A 365 -0.03 0.78 -15.00
N ILE A 366 0.26 -0.53 -14.91
CA ILE A 366 0.50 -1.38 -16.09
C ILE A 366 -0.78 -1.69 -16.88
N PHE A 367 -1.96 -1.64 -16.26
CA PHE A 367 -3.26 -1.83 -16.92
C PHE A 367 -3.97 -0.52 -17.26
N GLY A 368 -3.34 0.65 -17.05
CA GLY A 368 -3.90 1.97 -17.37
C GLY A 368 -5.14 2.33 -16.57
N ARG A 369 -5.21 1.90 -15.32
CA ARG A 369 -6.32 2.22 -14.42
C ARG A 369 -6.06 3.55 -13.71
N ARG A 370 -7.14 4.29 -13.47
CA ARG A 370 -7.06 5.61 -12.80
C ARG A 370 -6.79 5.50 -11.30
N PHE A 371 -7.38 4.48 -10.67
CA PHE A 371 -7.35 4.32 -9.22
C PHE A 371 -6.62 3.03 -8.82
N ALA A 372 -5.92 3.10 -7.69
CA ALA A 372 -5.43 1.96 -6.93
C ALA A 372 -5.97 2.08 -5.51
N LEU A 373 -6.69 1.07 -5.05
CA LEU A 373 -7.35 1.05 -3.75
C LEU A 373 -6.51 0.31 -2.71
N GLU A 374 -6.54 0.78 -1.46
CA GLU A 374 -6.04 0.02 -0.32
C GLU A 374 -7.08 0.06 0.80
N GLU A 375 -7.44 -1.12 1.32
CA GLU A 375 -8.21 -1.24 2.54
C GLU A 375 -7.27 -1.06 3.72
N THR A 376 -7.61 -0.09 4.60
CA THR A 376 -6.70 0.38 5.63
C THR A 376 -7.42 0.54 6.97
N PHE A 377 -6.69 0.34 8.07
CA PHE A 377 -7.07 0.55 9.47
C PHE A 377 -7.93 -0.53 10.13
N GLY A 378 -8.41 -1.53 9.41
CA GLY A 378 -9.06 -2.68 10.05
C GLY A 378 -8.11 -3.39 11.01
N ALA A 379 -8.64 -3.86 12.15
CA ALA A 379 -7.90 -4.60 13.18
C ALA A 379 -6.63 -3.90 13.77
N PHE A 380 -6.52 -2.56 13.65
CA PHE A 380 -5.46 -1.77 14.34
C PHE A 380 -5.67 -1.71 15.86
N GLY A 381 -6.87 -2.07 16.34
CA GLY A 381 -7.24 -1.96 17.75
C GLY A 381 -7.76 -0.57 18.13
N PHE A 382 -8.24 -0.42 19.35
CA PHE A 382 -8.87 0.81 19.83
C PHE A 382 -7.90 1.99 20.04
N GLY A 383 -6.60 1.75 19.86
CA GLY A 383 -5.54 2.73 20.05
C GLY A 383 -5.11 3.48 18.79
N LEU A 384 -5.79 3.30 17.66
CA LEU A 384 -5.49 4.03 16.43
C LEU A 384 -5.66 5.53 16.62
N THR A 385 -4.61 6.31 16.34
CA THR A 385 -4.61 7.78 16.42
C THR A 385 -4.76 8.40 15.03
N ILE A 386 -5.24 9.65 14.96
CA ILE A 386 -5.27 10.39 13.67
C ILE A 386 -3.85 10.63 13.14
N GLU A 387 -2.84 10.77 14.03
CA GLU A 387 -1.43 10.83 13.62
C GLU A 387 -0.99 9.55 12.90
N GLN A 388 -1.38 8.37 13.42
CA GLN A 388 -1.10 7.08 12.73
C GLN A 388 -1.84 6.99 11.39
N MET A 389 -3.11 7.39 11.37
CA MET A 389 -3.88 7.43 10.12
C MET A 389 -3.18 8.29 9.07
N LYS A 390 -2.70 9.48 9.46
CA LYS A 390 -2.02 10.39 8.54
C LYS A 390 -0.75 9.78 7.95
N TRP A 391 0.20 9.33 8.78
CA TRP A 391 1.48 8.86 8.24
C TRP A 391 1.38 7.54 7.46
N VAL A 392 0.45 6.65 7.83
CA VAL A 392 0.15 5.44 7.05
C VAL A 392 -0.40 5.82 5.68
N THR A 393 -1.40 6.70 5.65
CA THR A 393 -1.96 7.21 4.38
C THR A 393 -0.94 7.94 3.52
N ASP A 394 -0.09 8.80 4.10
CA ASP A 394 0.97 9.49 3.36
C ASP A 394 1.96 8.49 2.72
N MET A 395 2.26 7.40 3.42
CA MET A 395 3.07 6.29 2.90
C MET A 395 2.38 5.59 1.72
N GLU A 396 1.12 5.18 1.89
CA GLU A 396 0.33 4.50 0.86
C GLU A 396 0.22 5.36 -0.41
N LEU A 397 -0.08 6.66 -0.24
CA LEU A 397 -0.16 7.62 -1.34
C LEU A 397 1.20 7.82 -2.03
N ALA A 398 2.31 7.86 -1.28
CA ALA A 398 3.67 7.92 -1.85
C ALA A 398 4.04 6.65 -2.62
N LEU A 399 3.41 5.51 -2.32
CA LEU A 399 3.59 4.24 -3.02
C LEU A 399 2.67 4.08 -4.23
N GLY A 400 1.78 5.04 -4.48
CA GLY A 400 0.93 5.12 -5.66
C GLY A 400 -0.52 4.66 -5.46
N ILE A 401 -0.92 4.37 -4.23
CA ILE A 401 -2.32 4.26 -3.85
C ILE A 401 -2.96 5.65 -3.95
N ASN A 402 -4.21 5.74 -4.38
CA ASN A 402 -4.91 7.01 -4.46
C ASN A 402 -6.41 6.92 -4.11
N LEU A 403 -6.85 5.77 -3.64
CA LEU A 403 -8.19 5.56 -3.09
C LEU A 403 -8.09 4.76 -1.79
N ILE A 404 -8.30 5.44 -0.66
CA ILE A 404 -8.22 4.84 0.68
C ILE A 404 -9.59 4.30 1.07
N ASN A 405 -9.69 2.99 1.29
CA ASN A 405 -10.86 2.36 1.83
C ASN A 405 -10.74 2.27 3.35
N LEU A 406 -11.53 3.05 4.08
CA LEU A 406 -11.50 3.07 5.54
C LEU A 406 -12.26 1.87 6.11
N HIS A 407 -11.60 0.99 6.81
CA HIS A 407 -12.20 -0.05 7.63
C HIS A 407 -12.29 0.42 9.08
N ALA A 408 -13.48 0.81 9.63
CA ALA A 408 -14.75 1.01 8.96
C ALA A 408 -15.64 2.02 9.70
N TYR A 409 -16.64 2.55 9.03
CA TYR A 409 -17.70 3.31 9.70
C TYR A 409 -18.77 2.35 10.21
N PHE A 410 -18.83 2.14 11.52
CA PHE A 410 -19.81 1.24 12.14
C PHE A 410 -21.17 1.93 12.24
N TYR A 411 -22.22 1.26 11.76
CA TYR A 411 -23.60 1.70 12.02
C TYR A 411 -23.88 1.63 13.53
N SER A 412 -23.42 0.56 14.19
CA SER A 412 -23.55 0.35 15.64
C SER A 412 -22.28 -0.31 16.19
N ASP A 413 -21.83 0.17 17.37
CA ASP A 413 -20.72 -0.40 18.15
C ASP A 413 -21.19 -1.13 19.41
N ARG A 414 -22.49 -1.45 19.49
CA ARG A 414 -23.07 -2.10 20.66
C ARG A 414 -22.60 -3.55 20.81
N GLU A 415 -22.28 -3.93 22.04
CA GLU A 415 -21.90 -5.29 22.40
C GLU A 415 -20.68 -5.79 21.58
N GLU A 416 -20.78 -6.99 21.01
CA GLU A 416 -19.69 -7.61 20.25
C GLU A 416 -19.36 -6.89 18.94
N ARG A 417 -20.25 -6.02 18.45
CA ARG A 417 -20.02 -5.22 17.23
C ARG A 417 -18.83 -4.29 17.34
N ALA A 418 -18.55 -3.78 18.55
CA ALA A 418 -17.38 -2.95 18.80
C ALA A 418 -16.06 -3.67 18.50
N TYR A 419 -16.05 -5.01 18.57
CA TYR A 419 -14.84 -5.84 18.40
C TYR A 419 -14.67 -6.43 16.99
N ASP A 420 -15.54 -6.06 16.04
CA ASP A 420 -15.41 -6.48 14.64
C ASP A 420 -14.30 -5.70 13.93
N ALA A 421 -13.05 -6.18 14.07
CA ALA A 421 -11.84 -5.57 13.55
C ALA A 421 -11.68 -4.06 13.87
N PRO A 422 -11.66 -3.68 15.18
CA PRO A 422 -11.61 -2.29 15.61
C PRO A 422 -10.37 -1.51 15.11
N PRO A 423 -10.42 -0.16 15.08
CA PRO A 423 -11.40 0.69 15.75
C PRO A 423 -12.58 1.07 14.85
N PRO A 424 -13.73 1.51 15.42
CA PRO A 424 -14.73 2.22 14.63
C PRO A 424 -14.16 3.58 14.16
N ILE A 425 -14.11 3.78 12.84
CA ILE A 425 -13.81 5.09 12.25
C ILE A 425 -15.13 5.83 12.00
N SER A 426 -15.79 6.18 13.08
CA SER A 426 -17.16 6.68 13.07
C SER A 426 -17.43 7.59 14.27
N HIS A 427 -18.65 8.09 14.34
CA HIS A 427 -19.10 9.00 15.41
C HIS A 427 -19.01 8.40 16.83
N GLN A 428 -18.83 7.12 16.98
CA GLN A 428 -18.59 6.45 18.25
C GLN A 428 -17.15 6.67 18.77
N ASN A 429 -16.22 7.05 17.89
CA ASN A 429 -14.83 7.32 18.31
C ASN A 429 -14.69 8.72 18.93
N VAL A 430 -13.88 8.82 19.96
CA VAL A 430 -13.69 10.07 20.72
C VAL A 430 -13.03 11.19 19.90
N TRP A 431 -12.29 10.84 18.86
CA TRP A 431 -11.63 11.80 17.98
C TRP A 431 -12.46 12.14 16.71
N TRP A 432 -13.68 11.62 16.57
CA TRP A 432 -14.52 11.87 15.38
C TRP A 432 -14.77 13.36 15.09
N GLU A 433 -14.83 14.19 16.12
CA GLU A 433 -15.02 15.64 15.92
C GLU A 433 -13.93 16.29 15.08
N TYR A 434 -12.71 15.67 15.02
CA TYR A 434 -11.53 16.17 14.33
C TYR A 434 -11.22 15.48 13.01
N ILE A 435 -11.96 14.44 12.62
CA ILE A 435 -11.66 13.59 11.46
C ILE A 435 -11.68 14.37 10.12
N ASP A 436 -12.41 15.49 10.04
CA ASP A 436 -12.50 16.35 8.87
C ASP A 436 -11.13 16.84 8.37
N GLU A 437 -10.19 17.11 9.27
CA GLU A 437 -8.84 17.50 8.88
C GLU A 437 -8.08 16.35 8.19
N TYR A 438 -8.18 15.13 8.73
CA TYR A 438 -7.60 13.95 8.09
C TYR A 438 -8.25 13.66 6.73
N ILE A 439 -9.58 13.69 6.63
CA ILE A 439 -10.31 13.49 5.37
C ILE A 439 -9.90 14.54 4.33
N SER A 440 -9.82 15.81 4.75
CA SER A 440 -9.39 16.91 3.87
C SER A 440 -7.93 16.76 3.43
N HIS A 441 -7.02 16.39 4.35
CA HIS A 441 -5.61 16.12 4.05
C HIS A 441 -5.49 15.01 3.01
N THR A 442 -6.08 13.85 3.27
CA THR A 442 -6.03 12.68 2.37
C THR A 442 -6.60 13.00 0.99
N LYS A 443 -7.77 13.65 0.94
CA LYS A 443 -8.41 14.05 -0.33
C LYS A 443 -7.51 14.96 -1.17
N ARG A 444 -6.91 15.99 -0.55
CA ARG A 444 -6.01 16.92 -1.25
C ARG A 444 -4.75 16.23 -1.74
N LEU A 445 -4.13 15.44 -0.89
CA LEU A 445 -2.88 14.73 -1.21
C LEU A 445 -3.11 13.68 -2.31
N ALA A 446 -4.14 12.83 -2.19
CA ALA A 446 -4.49 11.85 -3.20
C ALA A 446 -4.82 12.49 -4.55
N SER A 447 -5.56 13.62 -4.54
CA SER A 447 -5.83 14.40 -5.75
C SER A 447 -4.56 14.95 -6.39
N ALA A 448 -3.68 15.53 -5.59
CA ALA A 448 -2.43 16.12 -6.06
C ALA A 448 -1.47 15.05 -6.64
N LEU A 449 -1.32 13.93 -5.93
CA LEU A 449 -0.48 12.81 -6.38
C LEU A 449 -1.10 12.02 -7.55
N SER A 450 -2.32 12.33 -7.95
CA SER A 450 -2.95 11.79 -9.16
C SER A 450 -2.83 12.71 -10.37
N CYS A 451 -2.39 13.97 -10.21
CA CYS A 451 -2.18 14.90 -11.32
C CYS A 451 -0.97 14.49 -12.18
N GLY A 452 -1.05 14.72 -13.49
CA GLY A 452 0.01 14.43 -14.44
C GLY A 452 0.32 12.94 -14.57
N SER A 453 1.58 12.61 -14.87
CA SER A 453 2.07 11.24 -15.01
C SER A 453 3.10 10.88 -13.93
N ARG A 454 3.15 9.62 -13.55
CA ARG A 454 4.18 9.03 -12.68
C ARG A 454 5.26 8.41 -13.55
N PRO A 455 6.45 9.02 -13.69
CA PRO A 455 7.52 8.41 -14.46
C PRO A 455 8.05 7.17 -13.73
N CYS A 456 8.16 6.08 -14.48
CA CYS A 456 8.69 4.82 -13.95
C CYS A 456 9.61 4.17 -15.00
N GLU A 457 10.89 4.04 -14.68
CA GLU A 457 11.89 3.46 -15.58
C GLU A 457 12.26 2.03 -15.23
N LEU A 458 11.92 1.54 -14.03
CA LEU A 458 12.27 0.22 -13.55
C LEU A 458 11.02 -0.66 -13.42
N ALA A 459 11.03 -1.81 -14.09
CA ALA A 459 10.09 -2.90 -13.84
C ALA A 459 10.78 -4.00 -13.01
N VAL A 460 10.11 -4.47 -11.96
CA VAL A 460 10.53 -5.62 -11.13
C VAL A 460 9.65 -6.80 -11.49
N TYR A 461 10.25 -7.84 -12.02
CA TYR A 461 9.52 -9.05 -12.42
C TYR A 461 8.88 -9.74 -11.21
N TYR A 462 7.61 -10.10 -11.32
CA TYR A 462 6.87 -10.87 -10.32
C TYR A 462 7.18 -12.36 -10.49
N PRO A 463 7.97 -12.99 -9.61
CA PRO A 463 8.61 -14.28 -9.86
C PRO A 463 7.68 -15.49 -9.63
N ILE A 464 6.42 -15.38 -10.03
CA ILE A 464 5.36 -16.34 -9.64
C ILE A 464 5.64 -17.77 -10.11
N TRP A 465 6.23 -17.96 -11.30
CA TRP A 465 6.56 -19.28 -11.82
C TRP A 465 7.61 -20.00 -10.96
N SER A 466 8.60 -19.24 -10.47
CA SER A 466 9.60 -19.77 -9.53
C SER A 466 9.00 -20.06 -8.16
N VAL A 467 7.96 -19.32 -7.75
CA VAL A 467 7.20 -19.62 -6.53
C VAL A 467 6.38 -20.89 -6.70
N TRP A 468 5.62 -21.02 -7.81
CA TRP A 468 4.82 -22.23 -8.08
C TRP A 468 5.66 -23.51 -8.17
N GLU A 469 6.87 -23.40 -8.72
CA GLU A 469 7.84 -24.51 -8.75
C GLU A 469 8.09 -25.10 -7.36
N MET A 470 8.16 -24.24 -6.34
CA MET A 470 8.48 -24.60 -4.94
C MET A 470 7.25 -24.91 -4.09
N ALA A 471 6.07 -24.44 -4.49
CA ALA A 471 4.83 -24.51 -3.72
C ALA A 471 4.22 -25.90 -3.76
N ASP A 472 4.55 -26.77 -2.79
CA ASP A 472 3.90 -28.06 -2.61
C ASP A 472 2.86 -28.03 -1.48
N PRO A 473 1.78 -28.83 -1.56
CA PRO A 473 0.69 -28.79 -0.57
C PRO A 473 1.09 -29.27 0.84
N ILE A 474 2.21 -29.97 0.97
CA ILE A 474 2.74 -30.45 2.26
C ILE A 474 3.54 -29.36 2.92
N GLY A 475 4.22 -28.56 2.13
CA GLY A 475 5.13 -27.49 2.55
C GLY A 475 4.79 -26.11 1.98
N ILE A 476 3.54 -25.86 1.60
CA ILE A 476 3.09 -24.48 1.31
C ILE A 476 3.48 -23.62 2.52
N GLY A 477 4.38 -22.67 2.30
CA GLY A 477 5.09 -22.02 3.40
C GLY A 477 6.39 -22.70 3.83
N GLY A 478 6.87 -23.69 3.08
CA GLY A 478 8.21 -24.28 3.28
C GLY A 478 9.32 -23.24 3.16
N ASP A 479 10.50 -23.57 3.74
CA ASP A 479 11.65 -22.63 3.83
C ASP A 479 12.04 -21.96 2.50
N SER A 480 11.84 -22.66 1.36
CA SER A 480 12.20 -22.12 0.04
C SER A 480 11.26 -20.98 -0.40
N VAL A 481 9.93 -21.14 -0.22
CA VAL A 481 8.96 -20.10 -0.56
C VAL A 481 9.10 -18.91 0.39
N LYS A 482 9.30 -19.15 1.69
CA LYS A 482 9.57 -18.09 2.69
C LYS A 482 10.83 -17.28 2.35
N LYS A 483 11.90 -17.96 1.90
CA LYS A 483 13.12 -17.27 1.44
C LYS A 483 12.84 -16.42 0.20
N MET A 484 12.03 -16.89 -0.74
CA MET A 484 11.63 -16.11 -1.91
C MET A 484 10.83 -14.88 -1.49
N THR A 485 9.84 -15.02 -0.60
CA THR A 485 9.08 -13.91 -0.02
C THR A 485 10.00 -12.88 0.63
N ALA A 486 10.90 -13.33 1.51
CA ALA A 486 11.84 -12.44 2.20
C ALA A 486 12.78 -11.71 1.22
N SER A 487 13.26 -12.40 0.19
CA SER A 487 14.12 -11.83 -0.85
C SER A 487 13.37 -10.81 -1.69
N PHE A 488 12.13 -11.08 -2.08
CA PHE A 488 11.25 -10.16 -2.81
C PHE A 488 10.97 -8.88 -2.00
N LYS A 489 10.57 -9.03 -0.72
CA LYS A 489 10.40 -7.91 0.21
C LYS A 489 11.69 -7.10 0.38
N ARG A 490 12.84 -7.76 0.48
CA ARG A 490 14.13 -7.07 0.62
C ARG A 490 14.51 -6.25 -0.60
N VAL A 491 14.24 -6.74 -1.81
CA VAL A 491 14.44 -5.96 -3.05
C VAL A 491 13.56 -4.71 -3.02
N THR A 492 12.28 -4.85 -2.69
CA THR A 492 11.35 -3.73 -2.55
C THR A 492 11.87 -2.70 -1.56
N GLN A 493 12.29 -3.14 -0.38
CA GLN A 493 12.84 -2.26 0.65
C GLN A 493 14.07 -1.50 0.15
N ILE A 494 15.01 -2.16 -0.52
CA ILE A 494 16.21 -1.50 -1.09
C ILE A 494 15.81 -0.42 -2.09
N LEU A 495 14.83 -0.68 -2.96
CA LEU A 495 14.36 0.30 -3.94
C LEU A 495 13.74 1.51 -3.27
N LEU A 496 12.86 1.29 -2.29
CA LEU A 496 12.17 2.35 -1.55
C LEU A 496 13.14 3.19 -0.70
N GLU A 497 14.09 2.58 0.01
CA GLU A 497 15.11 3.27 0.82
C GLU A 497 16.08 4.11 -0.04
N ASN A 498 16.19 3.80 -1.33
CA ASN A 498 16.98 4.56 -2.29
C ASN A 498 16.14 5.45 -3.21
N HIS A 499 14.86 5.62 -2.92
CA HIS A 499 13.93 6.48 -3.67
C HIS A 499 13.90 6.16 -5.17
N VAL A 500 13.93 4.88 -5.51
CA VAL A 500 13.82 4.38 -6.88
C VAL A 500 12.37 4.04 -7.14
N GLU A 501 11.76 4.74 -8.09
CA GLU A 501 10.40 4.42 -8.54
C GLU A 501 10.41 3.16 -9.40
N PHE A 502 9.47 2.25 -9.15
CA PHE A 502 9.35 0.98 -9.87
C PHE A 502 7.90 0.49 -9.92
N ASP A 503 7.62 -0.39 -10.86
CA ASP A 503 6.40 -1.21 -10.87
C ASP A 503 6.77 -2.69 -10.85
N TYR A 504 5.92 -3.52 -10.25
CA TYR A 504 5.95 -4.95 -10.49
C TYR A 504 5.30 -5.26 -11.83
N ILE A 505 5.84 -6.25 -12.55
CA ILE A 505 5.34 -6.67 -13.85
C ILE A 505 5.32 -8.19 -13.96
N ASP A 506 4.23 -8.74 -14.50
CA ASP A 506 4.08 -10.18 -14.75
C ASP A 506 4.43 -10.57 -16.19
N ASP A 507 4.44 -11.87 -16.46
CA ASP A 507 4.73 -12.41 -17.78
C ASP A 507 3.76 -11.94 -18.85
N ASP A 508 2.48 -11.92 -18.55
CA ASP A 508 1.44 -11.53 -19.51
C ASP A 508 1.63 -10.08 -19.98
N ALA A 509 1.99 -9.18 -19.05
CA ALA A 509 2.30 -7.80 -19.36
C ALA A 509 3.62 -7.65 -20.14
N ILE A 510 4.65 -8.42 -19.80
CA ILE A 510 5.92 -8.42 -20.56
C ILE A 510 5.68 -8.93 -22.00
N ILE A 511 4.99 -10.04 -22.17
CA ILE A 511 4.75 -10.65 -23.49
C ILE A 511 3.97 -9.69 -24.38
N SER A 512 2.94 -9.03 -23.84
CA SER A 512 2.09 -8.08 -24.58
C SER A 512 2.74 -6.72 -24.82
N SER A 513 3.82 -6.38 -24.10
CA SER A 513 4.51 -5.09 -24.21
C SER A 513 5.03 -4.81 -25.62
N THR A 514 5.04 -3.56 -26.02
CA THR A 514 5.84 -3.07 -27.15
C THR A 514 7.25 -2.77 -26.69
N ILE A 515 8.23 -2.95 -27.59
CA ILE A 515 9.65 -2.59 -27.35
C ILE A 515 10.06 -1.61 -28.43
N ASP A 516 10.61 -0.48 -28.01
CA ASP A 516 11.12 0.55 -28.92
C ASP A 516 12.25 1.35 -28.24
N GLY A 517 13.41 1.42 -28.91
CA GLY A 517 14.58 2.18 -28.43
C GLY A 517 15.05 1.76 -27.01
N GLY A 518 14.99 0.45 -26.71
CA GLY A 518 15.36 -0.10 -25.39
C GLY A 518 14.36 0.25 -24.28
N ARG A 519 13.15 0.57 -24.66
CA ARG A 519 12.03 0.80 -23.72
C ARG A 519 10.91 -0.19 -23.90
N MET A 520 10.41 -0.73 -22.82
CA MET A 520 9.28 -1.67 -22.77
C MET A 520 8.05 -0.95 -22.26
N ARG A 521 6.92 -1.05 -23.00
CA ARG A 521 5.63 -0.43 -22.66
C ARG A 521 4.54 -1.48 -22.64
N PRO A 522 3.94 -1.78 -21.49
CA PRO A 522 2.80 -2.71 -21.38
C PRO A 522 1.55 -2.21 -22.12
N ILE A 523 1.34 -0.90 -22.11
CA ILE A 523 0.24 -0.20 -22.82
C ILE A 523 0.79 1.07 -23.47
N GLU A 524 0.09 1.57 -24.49
CA GLU A 524 0.57 2.67 -25.36
C GLU A 524 0.87 3.95 -24.57
N ASP A 525 -0.08 4.43 -23.75
CA ASP A 525 0.01 5.65 -22.95
C ASP A 525 0.44 5.38 -21.50
N GLY A 526 1.05 4.23 -21.22
CA GLY A 526 1.44 3.79 -19.89
C GLY A 526 2.91 3.98 -19.55
N PRO A 527 3.37 3.27 -18.51
CA PRO A 527 4.76 3.33 -18.08
C PRO A 527 5.73 2.85 -19.16
N SER A 528 6.94 3.38 -19.12
CA SER A 528 7.97 3.11 -20.12
C SER A 528 9.28 2.71 -19.45
N TYR A 529 9.51 1.40 -19.34
CA TYR A 529 10.65 0.85 -18.61
C TYR A 529 11.89 0.77 -19.46
N SER A 530 12.99 1.36 -18.99
CA SER A 530 14.33 1.22 -19.57
C SER A 530 15.14 0.10 -18.92
N THR A 531 14.66 -0.41 -17.78
CA THR A 531 15.33 -1.44 -16.98
C THR A 531 14.33 -2.46 -16.46
N VAL A 532 14.69 -3.75 -16.52
CA VAL A 532 13.94 -4.85 -15.91
C VAL A 532 14.83 -5.56 -14.90
N LEU A 533 14.34 -5.79 -13.69
CA LEU A 533 15.01 -6.53 -12.62
C LEU A 533 14.32 -7.87 -12.39
N LEU A 534 15.07 -8.96 -12.45
CA LEU A 534 14.63 -10.34 -12.18
C LEU A 534 15.08 -10.76 -10.78
N PRO A 535 14.20 -10.74 -9.75
CA PRO A 535 14.58 -11.13 -8.40
C PRO A 535 14.47 -12.65 -8.24
N PHE A 536 15.60 -13.36 -8.09
CA PHE A 536 15.67 -14.80 -7.75
C PHE A 536 14.91 -15.73 -8.71
N VAL A 537 14.89 -15.43 -10.00
CA VAL A 537 14.12 -16.18 -11.01
C VAL A 537 14.87 -17.43 -11.46
N SER A 538 14.37 -18.62 -11.11
CA SER A 538 14.92 -19.94 -11.54
C SER A 538 14.34 -20.38 -12.87
N SER A 539 13.03 -20.20 -13.05
CA SER A 539 12.28 -20.60 -14.22
C SER A 539 11.42 -19.43 -14.76
N ILE A 540 11.31 -19.35 -16.08
CA ILE A 540 10.61 -18.28 -16.78
C ILE A 540 10.02 -18.82 -18.09
N PRO A 541 8.81 -18.42 -18.53
CA PRO A 541 8.28 -18.80 -19.83
C PRO A 541 9.22 -18.42 -20.97
N LEU A 542 9.39 -19.32 -21.94
CA LEU A 542 10.28 -19.07 -23.09
C LEU A 542 9.90 -17.79 -23.86
N GLN A 543 8.61 -17.50 -23.97
CA GLN A 543 8.13 -16.26 -24.64
C GLN A 543 8.60 -15.01 -23.89
N THR A 544 8.50 -15.01 -22.56
CA THR A 544 9.01 -13.91 -21.71
C THR A 544 10.53 -13.76 -21.87
N MET A 545 11.28 -14.87 -21.85
CA MET A 545 12.74 -14.84 -22.03
C MET A 545 13.15 -14.30 -23.40
N ARG A 546 12.45 -14.70 -24.46
CA ARG A 546 12.66 -14.15 -25.83
C ARG A 546 12.37 -12.65 -25.87
N LYS A 547 11.28 -12.20 -25.22
CA LYS A 547 10.94 -10.78 -25.14
C LYS A 547 11.98 -9.97 -24.41
N LEU A 548 12.50 -10.49 -23.30
CA LEU A 548 13.60 -9.86 -22.53
C LEU A 548 14.90 -9.81 -23.33
N ARG A 549 15.24 -10.86 -24.09
CA ARG A 549 16.38 -10.84 -25.01
C ARG A 549 16.24 -9.72 -26.04
N ASP A 550 15.07 -9.60 -26.67
CA ASP A 550 14.80 -8.59 -27.67
C ASP A 550 14.83 -7.18 -27.09
N PHE A 551 14.37 -7.02 -25.85
CA PHE A 551 14.48 -5.78 -25.08
C PHE A 551 15.92 -5.36 -24.85
N VAL A 552 16.79 -6.27 -24.37
CA VAL A 552 18.21 -5.97 -24.19
C VAL A 552 18.88 -5.67 -25.52
N ARG A 553 18.60 -6.49 -26.57
CA ARG A 553 19.17 -6.27 -27.89
C ARG A 553 18.88 -4.86 -28.44
N ASP A 554 17.70 -4.31 -28.16
CA ASP A 554 17.27 -2.98 -28.63
C ASP A 554 17.77 -1.81 -27.77
N GLY A 555 18.46 -2.08 -26.63
CA GLY A 555 19.08 -1.05 -25.78
C GLY A 555 18.60 -1.05 -24.33
N GLY A 556 17.68 -1.94 -23.96
CA GLY A 556 17.20 -2.10 -22.59
C GLY A 556 18.24 -2.67 -21.65
N ARG A 557 17.97 -2.57 -20.36
CA ARG A 557 18.85 -3.07 -19.29
C ARG A 557 18.16 -4.18 -18.53
N LEU A 558 18.85 -5.32 -18.35
CA LEU A 558 18.31 -6.49 -17.65
C LEU A 558 19.22 -6.85 -16.47
N ILE A 559 18.68 -6.79 -15.27
CA ILE A 559 19.41 -7.10 -14.03
C ILE A 559 18.86 -8.43 -13.47
N ALA A 560 19.69 -9.45 -13.36
CA ALA A 560 19.37 -10.69 -12.63
C ALA A 560 19.98 -10.63 -11.23
N LEU A 561 19.18 -10.84 -10.22
CA LEU A 561 19.60 -10.83 -8.81
C LEU A 561 19.48 -12.23 -8.21
N GLY A 562 20.59 -12.74 -7.65
CA GLY A 562 20.66 -14.04 -6.98
C GLY A 562 20.75 -15.22 -7.94
N GLN A 563 19.99 -15.22 -9.02
CA GLN A 563 19.95 -16.31 -10.00
C GLN A 563 19.64 -15.79 -11.41
N ILE A 564 20.26 -16.40 -12.41
CA ILE A 564 19.92 -16.25 -13.82
C ILE A 564 18.93 -17.36 -14.19
N PRO A 565 17.81 -17.08 -14.87
CA PRO A 565 16.88 -18.10 -15.33
C PRO A 565 17.58 -19.20 -16.15
N SER A 566 17.32 -20.47 -15.82
CA SER A 566 18.00 -21.61 -16.46
C SER A 566 17.04 -22.67 -17.01
N SER A 567 15.74 -22.47 -16.81
CA SER A 567 14.72 -23.41 -17.25
C SER A 567 13.45 -22.69 -17.72
N SER A 568 12.75 -23.28 -18.70
CA SER A 568 11.39 -22.90 -19.06
C SER A 568 10.38 -23.33 -17.99
N VAL A 569 9.10 -23.31 -18.26
CA VAL A 569 8.02 -23.62 -17.31
C VAL A 569 7.13 -24.75 -17.82
N GLY A 570 6.57 -25.52 -16.88
CA GLY A 570 5.65 -26.61 -17.19
C GLY A 570 6.30 -27.84 -17.80
N ILE A 571 5.52 -28.92 -17.97
CA ILE A 571 5.99 -30.21 -18.53
C ILE A 571 6.48 -30.04 -19.98
N ASN A 572 5.70 -29.36 -20.81
CA ASN A 572 6.04 -29.09 -22.20
C ASN A 572 7.29 -28.20 -22.33
N GLY A 573 7.57 -27.36 -21.34
CA GLY A 573 8.74 -26.50 -21.29
C GLY A 573 10.08 -27.23 -21.06
N MET A 574 10.07 -28.54 -20.75
CA MET A 574 11.31 -29.31 -20.60
C MET A 574 12.15 -29.33 -21.89
N GLU A 575 11.52 -29.38 -23.05
CA GLU A 575 12.20 -29.31 -24.34
C GLU A 575 12.77 -27.92 -24.63
N GLU A 576 12.24 -26.89 -24.01
CA GLU A 576 12.65 -25.48 -24.18
C GLU A 576 13.82 -25.08 -23.30
N ASP A 577 14.19 -25.89 -22.29
CA ASP A 577 15.26 -25.55 -21.33
C ASP A 577 16.60 -25.26 -22.02
N GLY A 578 16.88 -25.96 -23.11
CA GLY A 578 18.07 -25.72 -23.92
C GLY A 578 18.09 -24.32 -24.53
N GLU A 579 16.95 -23.83 -25.00
CA GLU A 579 16.83 -22.50 -25.54
C GLU A 579 16.91 -21.40 -24.47
N ILE A 580 16.27 -21.61 -23.28
CA ILE A 580 16.41 -20.71 -22.14
C ILE A 580 17.89 -20.52 -21.77
N ARG A 581 18.64 -21.63 -21.60
CA ARG A 581 20.08 -21.58 -21.29
C ARG A 581 20.87 -20.86 -22.35
N LYS A 582 20.58 -21.17 -23.62
CA LYS A 582 21.25 -20.50 -24.75
C LYS A 582 20.98 -18.96 -24.73
N ILE A 583 19.74 -18.53 -24.57
CA ILE A 583 19.41 -17.11 -24.46
C ILE A 583 20.11 -16.48 -23.23
N ALA A 584 20.13 -17.17 -22.09
CA ALA A 584 20.82 -16.69 -20.90
C ALA A 584 22.35 -16.53 -21.15
N GLU A 585 22.98 -17.49 -21.81
CA GLU A 585 24.38 -17.42 -22.22
C GLU A 585 24.60 -16.24 -23.20
N GLU A 586 23.76 -16.07 -24.23
CA GLU A 586 23.84 -14.94 -25.14
C GLU A 586 23.82 -13.59 -24.42
N ILE A 587 22.92 -13.42 -23.44
CA ILE A 587 22.69 -12.15 -22.76
C ILE A 587 23.76 -11.85 -21.71
N TRP A 588 24.18 -12.85 -20.90
CA TRP A 588 25.06 -12.61 -19.74
C TRP A 588 26.52 -13.02 -19.93
N THR A 589 26.90 -13.68 -21.04
CA THR A 589 28.26 -14.18 -21.26
C THR A 589 29.02 -13.59 -22.46
N GLU A 590 28.35 -12.98 -23.44
CA GLU A 590 29.04 -12.38 -24.58
C GLU A 590 29.87 -11.15 -24.16
N ARG A 591 31.22 -11.28 -24.27
CA ARG A 591 32.22 -10.23 -24.04
C ARG A 591 32.15 -9.52 -22.70
N GLY A 592 31.89 -10.28 -21.64
CA GLY A 592 31.81 -9.73 -20.27
C GLY A 592 33.16 -9.23 -19.77
N VAL A 593 33.21 -8.03 -19.25
CA VAL A 593 34.24 -7.59 -18.33
C VAL A 593 34.15 -8.50 -17.11
N GLY A 594 35.13 -9.40 -16.95
CA GLY A 594 35.08 -10.55 -16.03
C GLY A 594 34.59 -10.26 -14.62
N LEU A 595 34.09 -11.29 -13.98
CA LEU A 595 33.63 -11.31 -12.58
C LEU A 595 34.58 -10.58 -11.63
N LYS A 596 34.37 -9.29 -11.41
CA LYS A 596 35.01 -8.57 -10.33
C LYS A 596 34.05 -8.56 -9.12
N LYS A 597 34.44 -9.21 -8.02
CA LYS A 597 33.67 -9.30 -6.77
C LYS A 597 32.28 -9.98 -6.89
N GLY A 598 32.17 -11.05 -7.70
CA GLY A 598 30.91 -11.78 -7.86
C GLY A 598 29.84 -11.10 -8.72
N ARG A 599 30.16 -10.01 -9.40
CA ARG A 599 29.33 -9.28 -10.36
C ARG A 599 29.77 -9.55 -11.79
N SER A 600 28.82 -9.76 -12.71
CA SER A 600 29.08 -9.72 -14.15
C SER A 600 28.23 -8.63 -14.82
N GLU A 601 28.81 -7.99 -15.82
CA GLU A 601 28.17 -6.99 -16.68
C GLU A 601 28.54 -7.33 -18.14
N SER A 602 27.52 -7.52 -18.97
CA SER A 602 27.66 -7.98 -20.34
C SER A 602 26.93 -7.01 -21.29
N LEU A 603 27.53 -6.76 -22.47
CA LEU A 603 26.88 -6.01 -23.53
C LEU A 603 26.21 -7.00 -24.50
N TYR A 604 24.93 -6.80 -24.80
CA TYR A 604 24.20 -7.57 -25.80
C TYR A 604 23.38 -6.64 -26.69
N GLY A 605 23.66 -6.66 -27.98
CA GLY A 605 23.12 -5.69 -28.92
C GLY A 605 23.47 -4.26 -28.52
N LYS A 606 22.48 -3.40 -28.28
CA LYS A 606 22.66 -2.02 -27.80
C LYS A 606 22.50 -1.90 -26.27
N GLY A 607 22.08 -2.97 -25.59
CA GLY A 607 21.75 -2.97 -24.18
C GLY A 607 22.78 -3.62 -23.27
N VAL A 608 22.43 -3.71 -21.99
CA VAL A 608 23.31 -4.21 -20.92
C VAL A 608 22.59 -5.26 -20.09
N ALA A 609 23.23 -6.38 -19.81
CA ALA A 609 22.79 -7.37 -18.86
C ALA A 609 23.74 -7.43 -17.66
N ILE A 610 23.17 -7.49 -16.47
CA ILE A 610 23.92 -7.45 -15.21
C ILE A 610 23.48 -8.63 -14.35
N PHE A 611 24.42 -9.34 -13.78
CA PHE A 611 24.15 -10.31 -12.73
C PHE A 611 24.73 -9.83 -11.39
N LEU A 612 23.94 -9.91 -10.34
CA LEU A 612 24.31 -9.61 -8.96
C LEU A 612 24.01 -10.82 -8.08
N PRO A 613 24.94 -11.26 -7.21
CA PRO A 613 24.66 -12.30 -6.22
C PRO A 613 23.54 -11.88 -5.26
N GLU A 614 22.90 -12.86 -4.62
CA GLU A 614 21.96 -12.61 -3.54
C GLU A 614 22.59 -11.77 -2.42
N GLY A 615 21.80 -10.83 -1.85
CA GLY A 615 22.28 -9.94 -0.80
C GLY A 615 23.33 -8.92 -1.23
N SER A 616 23.56 -8.74 -2.55
CA SER A 616 24.54 -7.79 -3.05
C SER A 616 24.23 -6.35 -2.62
N SER A 617 25.18 -5.71 -1.96
CA SER A 617 25.14 -4.28 -1.63
C SER A 617 25.34 -3.36 -2.86
N LEU A 618 25.57 -3.94 -4.02
CA LEU A 618 25.86 -3.19 -5.27
C LEU A 618 24.60 -2.76 -6.02
N LEU A 619 23.41 -3.27 -5.67
CA LEU A 619 22.18 -2.94 -6.38
C LEU A 619 21.90 -1.43 -6.43
N PRO A 620 21.99 -0.67 -5.33
CA PRO A 620 21.81 0.79 -5.38
C PRO A 620 22.78 1.50 -6.34
N ASP A 621 24.07 1.13 -6.34
CA ASP A 621 25.10 1.73 -7.20
C ASP A 621 24.83 1.44 -8.70
N ILE A 622 24.35 0.24 -9.01
CA ILE A 622 23.96 -0.15 -10.37
C ILE A 622 22.75 0.67 -10.83
N LEU A 623 21.73 0.80 -9.97
CA LEU A 623 20.55 1.60 -10.29
C LEU A 623 20.91 3.09 -10.45
N GLU A 624 21.77 3.61 -9.59
CA GLU A 624 22.28 4.99 -9.70
C GLU A 624 23.01 5.24 -11.02
N ARG A 625 23.78 4.27 -11.51
CA ARG A 625 24.52 4.35 -12.78
C ARG A 625 23.61 4.30 -14.01
N TYR A 626 22.51 3.53 -13.95
CA TYR A 626 21.74 3.21 -15.13
C TYR A 626 20.36 3.88 -15.21
N LEU A 627 19.84 4.43 -14.12
CA LEU A 627 18.57 5.15 -14.11
C LEU A 627 18.82 6.67 -14.12
N ASP A 628 18.23 7.35 -15.08
CA ASP A 628 18.29 8.82 -15.15
C ASP A 628 17.21 9.43 -14.24
N ARG A 629 17.55 9.66 -12.97
CA ARG A 629 16.62 10.14 -11.96
C ARG A 629 16.66 11.66 -11.82
N ASN A 630 15.49 12.29 -11.87
CA ASN A 630 15.37 13.73 -11.62
C ASN A 630 15.66 14.09 -10.16
N MET A 631 15.35 13.20 -9.23
CA MET A 631 15.49 13.39 -7.79
C MET A 631 16.48 12.40 -7.19
N LYS A 632 17.30 12.88 -6.24
CA LYS A 632 18.15 12.05 -5.36
C LYS A 632 18.05 12.60 -3.94
N VAL A 633 17.88 11.71 -2.97
CA VAL A 633 17.92 12.06 -1.55
C VAL A 633 19.30 11.72 -1.01
N MET A 634 20.01 12.72 -0.52
CA MET A 634 21.36 12.63 0.01
C MET A 634 21.35 12.86 1.52
N GLY A 635 22.18 12.15 2.27
CA GLY A 635 22.27 12.32 3.72
C GLY A 635 22.48 11.00 4.45
N ASP A 636 22.18 10.99 5.74
CA ASP A 636 22.31 9.83 6.60
C ASP A 636 21.45 8.66 6.07
N PRO A 637 21.95 7.42 6.05
CA PRO A 637 21.18 6.25 5.62
C PRO A 637 19.86 6.04 6.38
N GLU A 638 19.83 6.27 7.68
CA GLU A 638 18.62 6.14 8.51
C GLU A 638 17.58 7.21 8.12
N ALA A 639 18.01 8.46 7.94
CA ALA A 639 17.15 9.53 7.47
C ALA A 639 16.57 9.23 6.08
N ARG A 640 17.38 8.71 5.15
CA ARG A 640 16.90 8.30 3.82
C ARG A 640 15.90 7.14 3.90
N ALA A 641 16.18 6.14 4.73
CA ALA A 641 15.31 4.97 4.88
C ALA A 641 13.93 5.31 5.47
N SER A 642 13.84 6.37 6.29
CA SER A 642 12.57 6.82 6.86
C SER A 642 11.70 7.65 5.91
N LEU A 643 12.23 8.08 4.77
CA LEU A 643 11.49 8.87 3.80
C LEU A 643 10.81 8.00 2.74
N ARG A 644 9.63 8.44 2.27
CA ARG A 644 9.02 7.95 1.01
C ARG A 644 8.78 9.12 0.08
N SER A 645 8.84 8.82 -1.21
CA SER A 645 8.77 9.87 -2.22
C SER A 645 8.05 9.43 -3.48
N MET A 646 7.46 10.38 -4.19
CA MET A 646 6.86 10.20 -5.51
C MET A 646 7.17 11.40 -6.39
N GLU A 647 7.52 11.15 -7.66
CA GLU A 647 7.63 12.16 -8.70
C GLU A 647 6.33 12.23 -9.53
N ARG A 648 5.87 13.44 -9.81
CA ARG A 648 4.77 13.71 -10.76
C ARG A 648 5.27 14.67 -11.84
N ARG A 649 5.05 14.32 -13.11
CA ARG A 649 5.34 15.17 -14.27
C ARG A 649 4.05 15.74 -14.84
N LEU A 650 3.99 17.06 -14.89
CA LEU A 650 2.95 17.82 -15.52
C LEU A 650 3.48 18.44 -16.81
N GLY A 651 2.64 19.07 -17.62
CA GLY A 651 3.06 19.64 -18.91
C GLY A 651 4.09 20.77 -18.80
N ASP A 652 4.10 21.48 -17.68
CA ASP A 652 4.89 22.69 -17.41
C ASP A 652 5.66 22.64 -16.08
N SER A 653 5.61 21.51 -15.36
CA SER A 653 6.24 21.40 -14.04
C SER A 653 6.55 19.96 -13.65
N ILE A 654 7.45 19.82 -12.68
CA ILE A 654 7.76 18.56 -12.01
C ILE A 654 7.53 18.78 -10.51
N ALA A 655 6.76 17.90 -9.90
CA ALA A 655 6.50 17.93 -8.47
C ALA A 655 7.07 16.67 -7.81
N PHE A 656 7.75 16.87 -6.69
CA PHE A 656 8.31 15.81 -5.85
C PHE A 656 7.63 15.85 -4.51
N PHE A 657 6.92 14.80 -4.17
CA PHE A 657 6.37 14.58 -2.84
C PHE A 657 7.36 13.79 -1.99
N LEU A 658 7.56 14.21 -0.74
CA LEU A 658 8.36 13.49 0.25
C LEU A 658 7.60 13.47 1.58
N SER A 659 7.57 12.32 2.23
CA SER A 659 6.97 12.13 3.55
C SER A 659 7.97 11.46 4.49
N ASN A 660 8.12 12.01 5.69
CA ASN A 660 8.88 11.41 6.79
C ASN A 660 8.00 10.41 7.54
N LEU A 661 8.34 9.14 7.50
CA LEU A 661 7.63 8.06 8.22
C LEU A 661 8.14 7.85 9.65
N SER A 662 9.22 8.56 10.05
CA SER A 662 9.76 8.51 11.40
C SER A 662 9.00 9.46 12.34
N PRO A 663 8.82 9.09 13.62
CA PRO A 663 8.36 10.02 14.64
C PRO A 663 9.38 11.15 14.95
N ASP A 664 10.63 10.98 14.53
CA ASP A 664 11.72 11.91 14.78
C ASP A 664 11.97 12.82 13.57
N PRO A 665 12.42 14.06 13.79
CA PRO A 665 12.81 14.96 12.70
C PRO A 665 13.97 14.39 11.88
N VAL A 666 13.91 14.57 10.56
CA VAL A 666 14.97 14.17 9.63
C VAL A 666 15.53 15.35 8.85
N ARG A 667 16.83 15.29 8.59
CA ARG A 667 17.54 16.30 7.78
C ARG A 667 18.26 15.62 6.64
N PHE A 668 18.10 16.16 5.45
CA PHE A 668 18.70 15.62 4.23
C PHE A 668 18.94 16.72 3.21
N SER A 669 19.66 16.42 2.15
CA SER A 669 19.76 17.27 0.98
C SER A 669 19.01 16.60 -0.17
N LEU A 670 18.09 17.37 -0.79
CA LEU A 670 17.36 16.94 -1.97
C LEU A 670 18.08 17.47 -3.21
N SER A 671 18.66 16.58 -4.02
CA SER A 671 19.33 16.94 -5.26
C SER A 671 18.39 16.72 -6.45
N LEU A 672 17.99 17.80 -7.11
CA LEU A 672 17.09 17.81 -8.26
C LEU A 672 17.87 18.10 -9.55
N LYS A 673 17.52 17.40 -10.64
CA LYS A 673 18.03 17.77 -11.96
C LYS A 673 17.46 19.14 -12.37
N ASP A 674 18.30 20.05 -12.79
CA ASP A 674 17.85 21.36 -13.28
C ASP A 674 17.27 21.21 -14.70
N VAL A 675 15.95 21.15 -14.79
CA VAL A 675 15.23 20.95 -16.06
C VAL A 675 14.85 22.28 -16.70
N TYR A 676 14.56 23.29 -15.88
CA TYR A 676 13.98 24.57 -16.36
C TYR A 676 14.87 25.80 -16.09
N GLY A 677 15.96 25.66 -15.35
CA GLY A 677 16.75 26.81 -14.91
C GLY A 677 15.99 27.70 -13.92
N LYS A 678 15.13 27.11 -13.10
CA LYS A 678 14.20 27.80 -12.20
C LYS A 678 14.39 27.36 -10.75
N ARG A 679 14.07 28.28 -9.84
CA ARG A 679 14.11 28.05 -8.40
C ARG A 679 13.03 27.09 -7.97
N PRO A 680 13.36 26.06 -7.18
CA PRO A 680 12.33 25.20 -6.58
C PRO A 680 11.42 25.98 -5.63
N GLU A 681 10.16 25.57 -5.58
CA GLU A 681 9.14 26.07 -4.68
C GLU A 681 8.70 24.97 -3.74
N LEU A 682 8.41 25.32 -2.49
CA LEU A 682 8.09 24.40 -1.41
C LEU A 682 6.64 24.61 -0.99
N ILE A 683 5.89 23.50 -0.81
CA ILE A 683 4.56 23.55 -0.19
C ILE A 683 4.58 22.57 0.98
N ARG A 684 4.49 23.14 2.19
CA ARG A 684 4.38 22.37 3.45
C ARG A 684 2.91 22.21 3.84
N GLU A 685 2.64 21.26 4.73
CA GLU A 685 1.31 21.06 5.28
C GLU A 685 0.72 22.34 5.88
N GLY A 686 -0.48 22.71 5.41
CA GLY A 686 -1.19 23.90 5.87
C GLY A 686 -0.57 25.26 5.51
N GLY A 687 0.54 25.24 4.75
CA GLY A 687 1.24 26.44 4.31
C GLY A 687 0.92 26.86 2.87
N GLY A 688 1.31 28.10 2.52
CA GLY A 688 1.36 28.56 1.14
C GLY A 688 2.58 27.99 0.39
N MET A 689 2.66 28.34 -0.89
CA MET A 689 3.82 28.04 -1.72
C MET A 689 4.91 29.08 -1.47
N GLU A 690 6.12 28.63 -1.16
CA GLU A 690 7.27 29.46 -0.86
C GLU A 690 8.44 29.09 -1.78
N ALA A 691 9.12 30.08 -2.36
CA ALA A 691 10.33 29.83 -3.13
C ALA A 691 11.48 29.42 -2.20
N ALA A 692 12.24 28.38 -2.58
CA ALA A 692 13.42 27.97 -1.83
C ALA A 692 14.46 29.10 -1.83
N MET A 693 14.89 29.56 -0.65
CA MET A 693 15.86 30.64 -0.51
C MET A 693 17.30 30.13 -0.39
N GLN A 694 17.48 28.88 0.08
CA GLN A 694 18.79 28.28 0.28
C GLN A 694 18.99 27.01 -0.55
N TYR A 695 20.01 26.99 -1.40
CA TYR A 695 20.41 25.83 -2.19
C TYR A 695 21.80 26.04 -2.81
N SER A 696 22.36 25.00 -3.47
CA SER A 696 23.51 25.12 -4.36
C SER A 696 23.16 24.60 -5.75
N VAL A 697 23.88 25.09 -6.76
CA VAL A 697 23.74 24.68 -8.16
C VAL A 697 25.09 24.19 -8.64
N GLU A 698 25.20 22.88 -8.93
CA GLU A 698 26.42 22.23 -9.39
C GLU A 698 26.08 21.14 -10.43
N ASP A 699 26.87 21.04 -11.48
CA ASP A 699 26.75 19.99 -12.52
C ASP A 699 25.31 19.79 -13.06
N GLY A 700 24.56 20.88 -13.25
CA GLY A 700 23.18 20.85 -13.73
C GLY A 700 22.17 20.26 -12.72
N ARG A 701 22.52 20.31 -11.43
CA ARG A 701 21.63 19.89 -10.35
C ARG A 701 21.52 20.99 -9.29
N ILE A 702 20.33 21.09 -8.71
CA ILE A 702 20.02 21.99 -7.60
C ILE A 702 19.95 21.12 -6.33
N SER A 703 20.75 21.44 -5.32
CA SER A 703 20.77 20.74 -4.03
C SER A 703 20.19 21.61 -2.92
N LEU A 704 19.04 21.15 -2.36
CA LEU A 704 18.29 21.85 -1.31
C LEU A 704 18.51 21.16 0.04
N PRO A 705 18.91 21.86 1.09
CA PRO A 705 18.82 21.35 2.45
C PRO A 705 17.35 21.35 2.91
N ILE A 706 16.84 20.22 3.31
CA ILE A 706 15.46 20.04 3.79
C ILE A 706 15.48 19.44 5.20
N SER A 707 14.62 19.99 6.06
CA SER A 707 14.29 19.40 7.36
C SER A 707 12.79 19.13 7.40
N LEU A 708 12.42 17.92 7.76
CA LEU A 708 11.04 17.52 8.02
C LEU A 708 10.91 17.11 9.49
N GLU A 709 9.88 17.59 10.14
CA GLU A 709 9.49 17.12 11.46
C GLU A 709 8.98 15.67 11.42
N GLY A 710 8.76 15.07 12.59
CA GLY A 710 8.20 13.71 12.65
C GLY A 710 6.84 13.65 11.93
N TYR A 711 6.71 12.72 10.98
CA TYR A 711 5.53 12.51 10.15
C TYR A 711 5.09 13.70 9.26
N GLU A 712 5.97 14.69 9.06
CA GLU A 712 5.72 15.79 8.14
C GLU A 712 5.92 15.35 6.68
N SER A 713 5.13 15.92 5.79
CA SER A 713 5.27 15.76 4.33
C SER A 713 5.42 17.12 3.63
N ILE A 714 6.05 17.11 2.44
CA ILE A 714 6.35 18.31 1.65
C ILE A 714 6.22 18.01 0.15
N PHE A 715 5.76 19.00 -0.61
CA PHE A 715 5.98 19.08 -2.04
C PHE A 715 7.14 20.00 -2.37
N VAL A 716 8.02 19.57 -3.28
CA VAL A 716 9.04 20.39 -3.91
C VAL A 716 8.72 20.46 -5.40
N ILE A 717 8.52 21.65 -5.93
CA ILE A 717 8.01 21.87 -7.28
C ILE A 717 9.02 22.71 -8.06
N VAL A 718 9.30 22.30 -9.30
CA VAL A 718 10.08 23.08 -10.27
C VAL A 718 9.21 23.26 -11.51
N ARG A 719 8.99 24.50 -11.94
CA ARG A 719 8.11 24.82 -13.06
C ARG A 719 8.76 25.80 -14.05
N GLU A 720 8.34 25.70 -15.31
CA GLU A 720 8.90 26.47 -16.43
C GLU A 720 8.75 28.00 -16.20
N ASP A 721 7.62 28.44 -15.70
CA ASP A 721 7.32 29.85 -15.38
C ASP A 721 7.64 30.23 -13.93
N GLY A 722 8.37 29.37 -13.21
CA GLY A 722 8.78 29.58 -11.82
C GLY A 722 9.74 30.75 -11.63
N PRO A 723 10.05 31.11 -10.36
CA PRO A 723 10.97 32.17 -10.06
C PRO A 723 12.38 31.89 -10.58
N ASP A 724 13.13 32.93 -10.93
CA ASP A 724 14.51 32.80 -11.38
C ASP A 724 15.41 32.22 -10.29
N LEU A 725 16.47 31.49 -10.70
CA LEU A 725 17.42 30.89 -9.77
C LEU A 725 18.06 31.91 -8.84
N LEU A 726 18.49 33.05 -9.35
CA LEU A 726 19.19 34.09 -8.58
C LEU A 726 18.25 35.18 -8.06
N PRO A 727 18.53 35.76 -6.88
CA PRO A 727 19.57 35.43 -5.94
C PRO A 727 19.21 34.23 -5.03
N TYR A 728 20.20 33.54 -4.47
CA TYR A 728 20.00 32.47 -3.47
C TYR A 728 21.12 32.43 -2.43
N VAL A 729 20.81 31.88 -1.26
CA VAL A 729 21.77 31.63 -0.21
C VAL A 729 22.54 30.33 -0.52
N SER A 730 23.84 30.42 -0.76
CA SER A 730 24.71 29.28 -1.01
C SER A 730 25.25 28.63 0.29
N GLN A 731 25.41 29.44 1.35
CA GLN A 731 25.85 28.97 2.67
C GLN A 731 25.19 29.78 3.78
N SER A 732 24.83 29.13 4.86
CA SER A 732 24.33 29.77 6.08
C SER A 732 24.83 29.07 7.33
N ARG A 733 24.95 29.82 8.42
CA ARG A 733 25.28 29.32 9.77
C ARG A 733 24.64 30.20 10.83
N GLY A 734 24.13 29.59 11.89
CA GLY A 734 23.58 30.33 13.03
C GLY A 734 22.24 31.00 12.76
N ILE A 735 21.50 30.56 11.74
CA ILE A 735 20.14 30.97 11.40
C ILE A 735 19.23 29.74 11.34
N ASP A 736 17.93 29.95 11.60
CA ASP A 736 16.93 28.86 11.59
C ASP A 736 16.16 28.86 10.26
N ALA A 737 15.81 30.03 9.71
CA ALA A 737 15.13 30.19 8.44
C ALA A 737 15.52 31.51 7.76
N ILE A 738 15.30 31.61 6.44
CA ILE A 738 15.52 32.79 5.63
C ILE A 738 14.16 33.32 5.18
N SER A 739 13.83 34.56 5.56
CA SER A 739 12.56 35.20 5.21
C SER A 739 12.61 35.98 3.88
N SER A 740 13.72 36.68 3.59
CA SER A 740 13.91 37.37 2.31
C SER A 740 15.38 37.66 2.01
N ILE A 741 15.66 37.92 0.72
CA ILE A 741 16.96 38.36 0.20
C ILE A 741 16.74 39.69 -0.50
N GLU A 742 17.30 40.77 0.02
CA GLU A 742 17.22 42.16 -0.54
C GLU A 742 18.58 42.53 -1.12
N VAL A 743 18.70 42.49 -2.46
CA VAL A 743 19.93 42.87 -3.20
C VAL A 743 19.52 43.70 -4.42
N GLY A 744 20.16 44.85 -4.61
CA GLY A 744 19.91 45.70 -5.76
C GLY A 744 20.61 47.06 -5.68
N GLU A 745 20.79 47.76 -6.83
CA GLU A 745 21.44 49.08 -6.89
C GLU A 745 20.68 50.13 -6.07
N GLY A 746 21.40 50.83 -5.20
CA GLY A 746 20.88 51.97 -4.45
C GLY A 746 20.07 51.66 -3.20
N LYS A 747 20.04 50.42 -2.75
CA LYS A 747 19.40 49.96 -1.50
C LYS A 747 20.42 49.38 -0.54
N GLU A 748 20.10 49.42 0.77
CA GLU A 748 20.82 48.60 1.75
C GLU A 748 20.59 47.12 1.39
N GLN A 749 21.71 46.38 1.29
CA GLN A 749 21.69 44.98 0.92
C GLN A 749 21.72 44.15 2.19
N PHE A 750 20.75 43.27 2.38
CA PHE A 750 20.66 42.40 3.54
C PHE A 750 19.89 41.11 3.23
N VAL A 751 20.08 40.10 4.10
CA VAL A 751 19.21 38.93 4.18
C VAL A 751 18.47 39.01 5.49
N ARG A 752 17.15 38.90 5.42
CA ARG A 752 16.29 38.76 6.60
C ARG A 752 16.20 37.29 6.97
N ALA A 753 16.55 36.99 8.22
CA ALA A 753 16.59 35.64 8.73
C ALA A 753 15.99 35.53 10.13
N GLU A 754 15.39 34.38 10.43
CA GLU A 754 14.92 34.05 11.77
C GLU A 754 16.03 33.37 12.58
N VAL A 755 16.11 33.72 13.84
CA VAL A 755 17.08 33.13 14.79
C VAL A 755 16.39 32.81 16.12
N SER A 756 16.69 31.66 16.70
CA SER A 756 16.21 31.22 18.02
C SER A 756 17.32 31.13 19.07
N LYS A 757 18.58 31.24 18.65
CA LYS A 757 19.75 31.19 19.54
C LYS A 757 20.48 32.53 19.56
N GLY A 758 20.49 33.22 20.71
CA GLY A 758 21.26 34.43 20.91
C GLY A 758 22.71 34.16 21.35
N GLY A 759 23.58 35.19 21.19
CA GLY A 759 24.98 35.13 21.57
C GLY A 759 25.90 34.37 20.61
N THR A 760 25.39 34.00 19.44
CA THR A 760 26.10 33.32 18.35
C THR A 760 26.34 34.28 17.19
N ASN A 761 27.22 33.92 16.26
CA ASN A 761 27.39 34.65 15.00
C ASN A 761 26.53 33.95 13.93
N ALA A 762 25.65 34.72 13.28
CA ALA A 762 25.03 34.35 12.03
C ALA A 762 25.95 34.69 10.88
N TYR A 763 26.13 33.78 9.94
CA TYR A 763 26.90 33.97 8.71
C TYR A 763 26.03 33.55 7.53
N ILE A 764 26.14 34.28 6.43
CA ILE A 764 25.45 34.00 5.19
C ILE A 764 26.31 34.32 3.98
N ARG A 765 26.22 33.48 2.93
CA ARG A 765 26.80 33.77 1.62
C ARG A 765 25.70 33.62 0.58
N ILE A 766 25.59 34.58 -0.32
CA ILE A 766 24.59 34.56 -1.39
C ILE A 766 25.27 34.61 -2.76
N ALA A 767 24.67 33.94 -3.72
CA ALA A 767 25.00 34.05 -5.13
C ALA A 767 24.00 34.98 -5.82
N THR A 768 24.48 35.94 -6.63
CA THR A 768 23.64 36.86 -7.39
C THR A 768 24.10 36.98 -8.83
N LYS A 769 23.37 37.69 -9.67
CA LYS A 769 23.78 37.96 -11.07
C LYS A 769 25.06 38.81 -11.16
N ASP A 770 25.32 39.63 -10.16
CA ASP A 770 26.44 40.57 -10.14
C ASP A 770 27.64 40.07 -9.33
N GLY A 771 27.62 38.79 -8.88
CA GLY A 771 28.65 38.18 -8.07
C GLY A 771 28.17 37.71 -6.70
N ASP A 772 29.09 37.24 -5.90
CA ASP A 772 28.79 36.73 -4.57
C ASP A 772 28.85 37.84 -3.52
N TYR A 773 28.00 37.73 -2.52
CA TYR A 773 27.98 38.56 -1.32
C TYR A 773 28.07 37.71 -0.08
N GLU A 774 28.65 38.25 0.98
CA GLU A 774 28.67 37.62 2.30
C GLU A 774 28.24 38.55 3.39
N GLY A 775 27.69 38.03 4.47
CA GLY A 775 27.28 38.82 5.62
C GLY A 775 27.53 38.08 6.92
N GLU A 776 27.88 38.83 7.96
CA GLU A 776 28.02 38.33 9.30
C GLU A 776 27.31 39.27 10.27
N LEU A 777 26.57 38.69 11.23
CA LEU A 777 25.91 39.42 12.28
C LEU A 777 26.07 38.73 13.62
N LYS A 778 26.53 39.45 14.64
CA LYS A 778 26.51 38.94 16.00
C LYS A 778 25.12 39.03 16.58
N ILE A 779 24.46 37.87 16.78
CA ILE A 779 23.10 37.81 17.32
C ILE A 779 23.12 38.29 18.79
N PRO A 780 22.31 39.25 19.17
CA PRO A 780 22.19 39.71 20.58
C PRO A 780 21.76 38.53 21.47
N LYS A 781 22.08 38.62 22.75
CA LYS A 781 21.61 37.63 23.73
C LYS A 781 20.08 37.66 23.76
N MET A 782 19.46 36.52 23.53
CA MET A 782 18.00 36.37 23.56
C MET A 782 17.53 35.94 24.96
N PRO A 783 16.28 36.23 25.35
CA PRO A 783 15.69 35.69 26.55
C PRO A 783 15.58 34.16 26.46
N SER A 784 15.71 33.46 27.61
CA SER A 784 15.56 32.01 27.64
C SER A 784 14.11 31.59 27.43
N PRO A 785 13.84 30.40 26.86
CA PRO A 785 12.49 29.87 26.80
C PRO A 785 11.83 29.83 28.20
N ILE A 786 10.52 30.13 28.24
CA ILE A 786 9.71 30.07 29.46
C ILE A 786 9.18 28.65 29.60
N LEU A 787 9.52 27.95 30.65
CA LEU A 787 9.01 26.62 30.98
C LEU A 787 7.74 26.73 31.81
N LEU A 788 6.63 26.23 31.32
CA LEU A 788 5.32 26.20 32.01
C LEU A 788 5.13 24.84 32.67
N SER A 789 5.77 24.62 33.85
CA SER A 789 5.88 23.30 34.44
C SER A 789 5.08 23.05 35.71
N LEU A 790 4.53 24.11 36.32
CA LEU A 790 3.85 24.06 37.63
C LEU A 790 2.46 24.69 37.58
N ASP A 791 1.66 24.42 38.58
CA ASP A 791 0.34 25.02 38.83
C ASP A 791 -0.73 24.64 37.79
N TRP A 792 -0.56 23.49 37.14
CA TRP A 792 -1.56 22.95 36.25
C TRP A 792 -2.77 22.40 36.99
N ARG A 793 -3.97 22.69 36.48
CA ARG A 793 -5.23 22.09 36.86
C ARG A 793 -5.91 21.46 35.68
N ILE A 794 -6.72 20.43 35.91
CA ILE A 794 -7.51 19.76 34.88
C ILE A 794 -9.00 19.83 35.20
N ARG A 795 -9.80 19.78 34.11
CA ARG A 795 -11.26 19.64 34.20
C ARG A 795 -11.74 18.47 33.33
N ILE A 796 -12.58 17.64 33.93
CA ILE A 796 -13.24 16.49 33.27
C ILE A 796 -14.74 16.68 33.48
N GLY A 797 -15.49 16.97 32.41
CA GLY A 797 -16.88 17.42 32.57
C GLY A 797 -16.96 18.68 33.43
N GLU A 798 -17.62 18.60 34.57
CA GLU A 798 -17.75 19.71 35.52
C GLU A 798 -16.75 19.64 36.68
N GLU A 799 -15.97 18.56 36.81
CA GLU A 799 -15.07 18.36 37.94
C GLU A 799 -13.68 18.94 37.69
N TRP A 800 -13.18 19.70 38.69
CA TRP A 800 -11.84 20.28 38.73
C TRP A 800 -10.89 19.49 39.59
N LYS A 801 -9.64 19.35 39.18
CA LYS A 801 -8.57 18.70 39.94
C LYS A 801 -7.26 19.44 39.77
N GLU A 802 -6.62 19.82 40.85
CA GLU A 802 -5.25 20.33 40.86
C GLU A 802 -4.29 19.14 40.67
N ILE A 803 -3.39 19.27 39.67
CA ILE A 803 -2.37 18.25 39.42
C ILE A 803 -0.94 18.75 39.62
N GLY A 804 -0.78 20.06 39.78
CA GLY A 804 0.48 20.73 39.99
C GLY A 804 1.45 20.63 38.81
N ARG A 805 1.91 19.44 38.48
CA ARG A 805 2.79 19.17 37.32
C ARG A 805 2.08 18.31 36.28
N LEU A 806 2.48 18.47 35.02
CA LEU A 806 2.03 17.60 33.93
C LEU A 806 2.48 16.15 34.15
N ARG A 807 1.55 15.23 33.96
CA ARG A 807 1.72 13.78 34.10
C ARG A 807 0.79 13.06 33.14
N GLU A 808 1.12 11.81 32.81
CA GLU A 808 0.20 10.97 32.06
C GLU A 808 -1.08 10.66 32.84
N TRP A 809 -2.17 10.37 32.13
CA TRP A 809 -3.48 10.18 32.74
C TRP A 809 -3.56 9.06 33.77
N ARG A 810 -2.77 7.99 33.59
CA ARG A 810 -2.66 6.90 34.55
C ARG A 810 -2.21 7.35 35.91
N GLU A 811 -1.23 8.25 35.97
CA GLU A 811 -0.67 8.76 37.23
C GLU A 811 -1.64 9.67 37.99
N ILE A 812 -2.63 10.23 37.30
CA ILE A 812 -3.63 11.12 37.88
C ILE A 812 -5.01 10.44 38.04
N GLY A 813 -5.08 9.10 37.92
CA GLY A 813 -6.27 8.30 38.17
C GLY A 813 -7.24 8.19 36.97
N LEU A 814 -6.78 8.44 35.74
CA LEU A 814 -7.58 8.39 34.52
C LEU A 814 -7.18 7.20 33.60
N SER A 815 -6.73 6.10 34.19
CA SER A 815 -6.24 4.94 33.42
C SER A 815 -7.27 4.32 32.45
N ASN A 816 -8.56 4.42 32.77
CA ASN A 816 -9.65 3.86 31.95
C ASN A 816 -10.46 4.95 31.23
N TYR A 817 -9.98 6.19 31.23
CA TYR A 817 -10.70 7.28 30.58
C TYR A 817 -10.33 7.42 29.11
N SER A 818 -11.34 7.53 28.26
CA SER A 818 -11.22 7.90 26.85
C SER A 818 -12.15 9.07 26.57
N GLY A 819 -11.60 10.14 26.02
CA GLY A 819 -12.33 11.38 25.75
C GLY A 819 -11.45 12.61 25.88
N LYS A 820 -12.07 13.74 26.16
CA LYS A 820 -11.45 15.06 26.23
C LYS A 820 -11.19 15.48 27.67
N VAL A 821 -9.98 15.97 27.97
CA VAL A 821 -9.59 16.56 29.25
C VAL A 821 -9.06 17.96 29.00
N ARG A 822 -9.59 18.93 29.72
CA ARG A 822 -9.12 20.32 29.68
C ARG A 822 -8.03 20.53 30.72
N TYR A 823 -6.90 21.11 30.28
CA TYR A 823 -5.80 21.60 31.12
C TYR A 823 -5.85 23.10 31.14
N GLU A 824 -5.63 23.70 32.32
CA GLU A 824 -5.57 25.14 32.50
C GLU A 824 -4.37 25.55 33.34
N LEU A 825 -3.79 26.68 32.98
CA LEU A 825 -2.65 27.28 33.69
C LEU A 825 -2.71 28.81 33.57
N ASP A 826 -2.52 29.52 34.69
CA ASP A 826 -2.24 30.93 34.71
C ASP A 826 -0.72 31.18 34.80
N PHE A 827 -0.15 32.00 33.93
CA PHE A 827 1.30 32.25 33.88
C PHE A 827 1.60 33.71 33.68
N PHE A 828 2.80 34.14 34.11
CA PHE A 828 3.27 35.50 33.93
C PHE A 828 4.32 35.60 32.83
N ILE A 829 4.22 36.62 31.95
CA ILE A 829 5.25 36.91 30.95
C ILE A 829 5.83 38.29 31.18
N GLY A 830 7.15 38.38 31.37
CA GLY A 830 7.80 39.65 31.60
C GLY A 830 7.97 40.50 30.34
N ARG A 831 8.08 41.80 30.48
CA ARG A 831 8.27 42.75 29.34
C ARG A 831 9.56 42.51 28.53
N GLN A 832 10.55 41.79 29.09
CA GLN A 832 11.77 41.48 28.33
C GLN A 832 11.54 40.55 27.13
N TYR A 833 10.34 40.02 26.96
CA TYR A 833 9.92 39.23 25.78
C TYR A 833 9.19 40.06 24.72
N GLU A 834 8.88 41.33 25.03
CA GLU A 834 8.23 42.26 24.11
C GLU A 834 9.14 42.53 22.90
N GLY A 835 8.60 42.45 21.70
CA GLY A 835 9.37 42.62 20.45
C GLY A 835 10.05 41.31 19.94
N TYR A 836 9.83 40.18 20.58
CA TYR A 836 10.19 38.84 20.07
C TYR A 836 8.96 38.16 19.51
N ILE A 837 9.18 37.33 18.50
CA ILE A 837 8.20 36.36 18.02
C ILE A 837 8.21 35.17 19.02
N LEU A 838 7.06 34.82 19.55
CA LEU A 838 6.94 33.82 20.58
C LEU A 838 6.12 32.60 20.06
N ASP A 839 6.71 31.43 20.13
CA ASP A 839 6.02 30.18 19.77
C ASP A 839 5.65 29.40 21.04
N LEU A 840 4.46 28.77 21.02
CA LEU A 840 4.06 27.83 22.06
C LEU A 840 4.34 26.40 21.62
N ASP A 841 5.26 25.73 22.29
CA ASP A 841 5.60 24.33 22.12
C ASP A 841 5.02 23.53 23.29
N LEU A 842 4.06 22.63 22.99
CA LEU A 842 3.42 21.77 23.99
C LEU A 842 4.28 20.54 24.34
N GLY A 843 5.37 20.31 23.59
CA GLY A 843 6.17 19.09 23.74
C GLY A 843 5.38 17.85 23.34
N THR A 844 5.32 16.86 24.22
CA THR A 844 4.59 15.61 23.99
C THR A 844 3.12 15.74 24.39
N VAL A 845 2.23 15.50 23.42
CA VAL A 845 0.79 15.39 23.64
C VAL A 845 0.32 14.00 23.15
N ARG A 846 -0.67 13.44 23.84
CA ARG A 846 -1.32 12.17 23.49
C ARG A 846 -2.84 12.33 23.53
N ASP A 847 -3.56 12.55 22.41
CA ASP A 847 -3.03 12.55 21.03
C ASP A 847 -3.35 13.87 20.31
N ILE A 848 -4.50 14.49 20.58
CA ILE A 848 -4.97 15.73 19.93
C ILE A 848 -4.92 16.89 20.93
N ALA A 849 -4.42 18.04 20.49
CA ALA A 849 -4.42 19.26 21.29
C ALA A 849 -5.21 20.38 20.62
N GLU A 850 -6.05 21.08 21.40
CA GLU A 850 -6.68 22.31 20.99
C GLU A 850 -6.35 23.40 22.05
N VAL A 851 -5.97 24.62 21.60
CA VAL A 851 -5.31 25.61 22.47
C VAL A 851 -6.05 26.95 22.43
N TRP A 852 -6.15 27.58 23.61
CA TRP A 852 -6.59 28.97 23.78
C TRP A 852 -5.61 29.73 24.69
N ILE A 853 -5.40 31.01 24.38
CA ILE A 853 -4.64 31.94 25.21
C ILE A 853 -5.51 33.15 25.46
N ASN A 854 -5.67 33.56 26.73
CA ASN A 854 -6.48 34.69 27.16
C ASN A 854 -7.93 34.67 26.62
N GLY A 855 -8.47 33.45 26.42
CA GLY A 855 -9.82 33.25 25.90
C GLY A 855 -9.91 33.25 24.36
N GLU A 856 -8.85 33.58 23.65
CA GLU A 856 -8.79 33.50 22.19
C GLU A 856 -8.24 32.15 21.72
N ARG A 857 -8.88 31.57 20.68
CA ARG A 857 -8.48 30.30 20.12
C ARG A 857 -7.22 30.45 19.29
N VAL A 858 -6.15 29.72 19.68
CA VAL A 858 -4.88 29.67 18.92
C VAL A 858 -4.97 28.70 17.75
N GLY A 859 -5.55 27.52 17.97
CA GLY A 859 -5.69 26.49 16.97
C GLY A 859 -5.73 25.08 17.53
N LYS A 860 -5.63 24.08 16.64
CA LYS A 860 -5.56 22.66 17.01
C LYS A 860 -4.40 21.96 16.31
N ARG A 861 -3.92 20.84 16.89
CA ARG A 861 -2.95 19.91 16.31
C ARG A 861 -3.41 18.49 16.53
N LEU A 862 -3.50 17.72 15.46
CA LEU A 862 -3.93 16.31 15.44
C LEU A 862 -2.74 15.36 15.40
N TRP A 863 -1.58 15.87 15.07
CA TRP A 863 -0.30 15.18 14.96
C TRP A 863 0.85 16.15 15.26
N ARG A 864 2.02 15.61 15.51
CA ARG A 864 3.25 16.39 15.75
C ARG A 864 3.73 17.17 14.52
N PRO A 865 4.47 18.27 14.76
CA PRO A 865 4.83 18.84 16.07
C PRO A 865 3.65 19.61 16.69
N TYR A 866 3.52 19.49 18.02
CA TYR A 866 2.49 20.24 18.77
C TYR A 866 2.99 21.67 19.05
N LEU A 867 3.33 22.38 17.98
CA LEU A 867 3.92 23.71 17.95
C LEU A 867 2.91 24.72 17.35
N PHE A 868 2.67 25.80 18.08
CA PHE A 868 1.84 26.92 17.62
C PHE A 868 2.76 28.15 17.44
N LYS A 869 2.95 28.54 16.19
CA LYS A 869 3.84 29.64 15.80
C LYS A 869 3.18 30.99 16.06
N ASP A 870 4.00 31.96 16.45
CA ASP A 870 3.66 33.38 16.63
C ASP A 870 2.38 33.62 17.43
N ILE A 871 2.44 33.30 18.71
CA ILE A 871 1.38 33.63 19.68
C ILE A 871 1.55 35.04 20.29
N SER A 872 2.51 35.84 19.81
CA SER A 872 2.93 37.13 20.42
C SER A 872 1.78 38.12 20.56
N GLY A 873 0.91 38.18 19.55
CA GLY A 873 -0.25 39.06 19.54
C GLY A 873 -1.35 38.71 20.53
N LEU A 874 -1.33 37.50 21.10
CA LEU A 874 -2.29 37.00 22.09
C LEU A 874 -1.82 37.20 23.53
N LEU A 875 -0.54 37.59 23.73
CA LEU A 875 0.08 37.68 25.06
C LEU A 875 0.02 39.11 25.62
N ARG A 876 -0.16 39.20 26.93
CA ARG A 876 -0.13 40.44 27.72
C ARG A 876 1.18 40.53 28.48
N PHE A 877 2.10 41.37 27.96
CA PHE A 877 3.43 41.53 28.54
C PHE A 877 3.40 42.33 29.85
N GLY A 878 4.07 41.84 30.90
CA GLY A 878 4.07 42.43 32.24
C GLY A 878 2.82 42.08 33.03
N GLU A 879 1.99 41.13 32.58
CA GLU A 879 0.75 40.74 33.18
C GLU A 879 0.58 39.22 33.25
N ARG A 880 -0.46 38.76 33.96
CA ARG A 880 -0.86 37.37 33.94
C ARG A 880 -1.64 37.04 32.68
N ASN A 881 -1.36 35.85 32.12
CA ASN A 881 -2.00 35.27 30.97
C ASN A 881 -2.63 33.93 31.36
N SER A 882 -3.67 33.51 30.68
CA SER A 882 -4.28 32.20 30.85
C SER A 882 -4.00 31.31 29.61
N LEU A 883 -3.62 30.06 29.82
CA LEU A 883 -3.45 29.05 28.81
C LEU A 883 -4.45 27.92 29.08
N ILE A 884 -5.21 27.54 28.03
CA ILE A 884 -6.10 26.39 28.06
C ILE A 884 -5.66 25.43 26.95
N VAL A 885 -5.53 24.15 27.30
CA VAL A 885 -5.22 23.06 26.37
C VAL A 885 -6.23 21.93 26.57
N ASP A 886 -7.09 21.71 25.57
CA ASP A 886 -7.94 20.51 25.55
C ASP A 886 -7.21 19.38 24.86
N VAL A 887 -7.11 18.22 25.54
CA VAL A 887 -6.44 17.03 25.02
C VAL A 887 -7.45 15.92 24.85
N THR A 888 -7.48 15.29 23.67
CA THR A 888 -8.32 14.13 23.36
C THR A 888 -7.43 12.94 23.01
N ASN A 889 -7.67 11.79 23.66
CA ASN A 889 -6.97 10.53 23.40
C ASN A 889 -7.76 9.61 22.44
N THR A 890 -7.52 8.28 22.52
CA THR A 890 -8.19 7.24 21.76
C THR A 890 -9.18 6.43 22.63
N LEU A 891 -9.87 5.47 22.01
CA LEU A 891 -10.77 4.54 22.73
C LEU A 891 -10.03 3.48 23.56
N ALA A 892 -8.72 3.30 23.38
CA ALA A 892 -7.93 2.22 23.99
C ALA A 892 -8.17 2.05 25.49
N ASN A 893 -8.10 3.14 26.25
CA ASN A 893 -8.23 3.08 27.71
C ASN A 893 -9.61 2.59 28.17
N ARG A 894 -10.69 3.00 27.47
CA ARG A 894 -12.06 2.54 27.75
C ARG A 894 -12.23 1.04 27.54
N TYR A 895 -11.56 0.48 26.54
CA TYR A 895 -11.63 -0.95 26.20
C TYR A 895 -10.51 -1.79 26.88
N GLY A 896 -9.83 -1.24 27.89
CA GLY A 896 -8.81 -1.95 28.66
C GLY A 896 -7.47 -2.18 27.93
N GLN A 897 -7.28 -1.54 26.80
CA GLN A 897 -6.02 -1.52 26.04
C GLN A 897 -5.25 -0.23 26.39
N TYR A 898 -4.64 -0.20 27.58
CA TYR A 898 -4.00 1.01 28.06
C TYR A 898 -3.03 1.62 27.05
N GLN A 899 -3.21 2.90 26.77
CA GLN A 899 -2.35 3.74 25.97
C GLN A 899 -2.00 5.03 26.72
N GLN A 900 -0.71 5.44 26.67
CA GLN A 900 -0.29 6.69 27.26
C GLN A 900 -1.17 7.85 26.74
N SER A 901 -1.67 8.68 27.65
CA SER A 901 -2.63 9.72 27.33
C SER A 901 -2.35 11.01 28.08
N GLY A 902 -2.69 12.17 27.49
CA GLY A 902 -2.66 13.45 28.12
C GLY A 902 -1.61 14.43 27.61
N LEU A 903 -1.51 15.58 28.26
CA LEU A 903 -0.45 16.58 28.05
C LEU A 903 0.76 16.18 28.91
N ILE A 904 1.80 15.69 28.27
CA ILE A 904 3.02 15.18 28.94
C ILE A 904 4.07 16.30 29.02
N GLY A 905 4.09 17.19 28.02
CA GLY A 905 5.01 18.31 27.98
C GLY A 905 6.46 17.92 27.57
N PRO A 906 7.46 18.71 27.90
CA PRO A 906 7.39 20.01 28.61
C PRO A 906 6.73 21.11 27.75
N VAL A 907 5.82 21.88 28.33
CA VAL A 907 5.21 23.05 27.69
C VAL A 907 6.14 24.25 27.81
N ARG A 908 6.44 24.91 26.68
CA ARG A 908 7.38 26.01 26.61
C ARG A 908 6.87 27.15 25.71
N ILE A 909 7.23 28.40 26.08
CA ILE A 909 7.15 29.53 25.17
C ILE A 909 8.58 29.84 24.70
N VAL A 910 8.81 29.74 23.41
CA VAL A 910 10.13 29.82 22.77
C VAL A 910 10.26 31.13 22.02
N PRO A 911 11.19 32.04 22.39
CA PRO A 911 11.39 33.28 21.68
C PRO A 911 12.19 33.07 20.39
N ARG A 912 11.75 33.69 19.31
CA ARG A 912 12.46 33.88 18.04
C ARG A 912 12.61 35.36 17.71
N LYS A 913 13.53 35.70 16.83
CA LYS A 913 13.71 37.09 16.34
C LYS A 913 14.05 37.07 14.86
N GLU A 914 13.44 37.98 14.11
CA GLU A 914 13.94 38.32 12.79
C GLU A 914 15.11 39.32 12.89
N VAL A 915 16.12 39.05 12.09
CA VAL A 915 17.33 39.90 12.02
C VAL A 915 17.70 40.16 10.57
N ASP A 916 18.13 41.37 10.29
CA ASP A 916 18.65 41.74 8.97
C ASP A 916 20.19 41.62 9.00
N ILE A 917 20.73 40.70 8.22
CA ILE A 917 22.15 40.40 8.10
C ILE A 917 22.69 41.26 6.93
N PRO A 918 23.49 42.30 7.21
CA PRO A 918 24.01 43.19 6.15
C PRO A 918 25.01 42.45 5.27
N LEU A 919 24.97 42.70 3.98
CA LEU A 919 25.78 42.05 2.96
C LEU A 919 26.91 42.94 2.44
N LYS A 920 28.02 42.32 2.08
CA LYS A 920 29.18 42.92 1.41
C LYS A 920 29.57 42.06 0.20
N ALA A 921 29.95 42.69 -0.89
CA ALA A 921 30.43 41.97 -2.06
C ALA A 921 31.72 41.20 -1.74
N VAL A 922 31.83 39.96 -2.22
CA VAL A 922 33.04 39.12 -2.04
C VAL A 922 33.98 39.46 -3.18
N GLY A 923 35.21 39.95 -2.86
CA GLY A 923 36.30 40.08 -3.84
C GLY A 923 36.38 41.38 -4.59
N ILE A 924 35.94 42.52 -4.02
CA ILE A 924 36.32 43.86 -4.48
C ILE A 924 37.47 44.37 -3.62
#